data_fa826b2295100abd2b0f06ecaa185d01
#
_entry.id   fa826b2295100abd2b0f06ecaa185d01
#
_cell.length_a   1.000
_cell.length_b   1.000
_cell.length_c   1.000
_cell.angle_alpha   90.00
_cell.angle_beta   90.00
_cell.angle_gamma   90.00
#
_symmetry.space_group_name_H-M   'P 1'
#
loop_
_entity.id
_entity.type
_entity.pdbx_description
1 polymer ?
#
loop_
_entity_poly.entity_id
_entity_poly.type
_entity_poly.pdbx_seq_one_letter_code
_entity_poly.pdbx_strand_id
1 'polypeptide(L)'
;MKMNHKLYRLIPLLLLISVIKGHAQQTRLDTMKTQQIKEVVVTADKHNKNVGEIKRTAEQLRVEMPVDMNDLVRYIPSVGVSVSGSRGGMRGFAIRGVEANRVAISIDGILQPEIQDNIVFSSYGLSNASRIDFDPYFATSVEIQKGANSFVSGTGALGGTVNYSTKEAHDLIGEGKSWGVLSTINYNGKENLRTYLLGGAARWNHFDVLLMGARRDGNELRNFSHGKYTRNITSTQIDPMDFHQNTWLGKLSYAPNDNHKFVLSFYAMNRKTNADIWTLEPIDAFTADGKPYYYSHDQSLCRSLSFSYRYLNEKGFIRKLMAKAHLQNSYLDATTWTDFYRPNFDLVNSDMTLIYEGKHTKYRGQATKDKLIQLNIDSKRFDLGNLGSHIFNLSTLIMQRNNDARNVDIEAPLASDPITGYTVRMGKVYKYGESMGVFAQTYSFLNPITRFNCGLSLMDDIAFGKKLTMKLGVRYDYFLTKDKADEGEQNMGYIRYLLQNMQGAAMNFDPIHDKESGFSFLTSVSYAFHPLLNTSYRFSTGFRVPNTEEKYFQFYSLWPSFVVLSNRGLKAEKSFNHEVELNGRGKGFGYLLSLYYNQYSDFIELKQGTLTIEEPLMQRSKSISYAKNVNQSSAYLMGFDAALQVYPGEWIDRLQGFMLSSAFSYAEGESSSGMSMLGIQPLTGNVGIEYTSPNGRWQANVKANLFFAKPVSQTTFWDKDAAGKELIRRYPASFMSNAYTFDVYGYYKLTRNLTLRAGIYNLLNNEYLRWDDLRQLTNPALLSNINYFFQDGKKSLSRFTRPKRYISIALEYKL
;
A
#
# COMPACT_ATOMS: atom_id res chain seq x y z
N MET A 1 -2.74 24.01 -32.83
CA MET A 1 -2.52 24.19 -31.40
C MET A 1 -3.86 24.54 -30.79
N LYS A 2 -4.65 23.50 -30.41
CA LYS A 2 -5.98 23.69 -29.79
C LYS A 2 -5.77 23.72 -28.29
N MET A 3 -5.83 24.87 -27.69
CA MET A 3 -5.85 25.04 -26.23
C MET A 3 -7.13 24.44 -25.66
N ASN A 4 -6.95 23.50 -24.74
CA ASN A 4 -8.02 22.70 -24.17
C ASN A 4 -8.92 23.58 -23.25
N HIS A 5 -10.19 23.65 -23.54
CA HIS A 5 -11.22 24.41 -22.81
C HIS A 5 -11.42 24.04 -21.32
N LYS A 6 -10.63 23.10 -20.79
CA LYS A 6 -10.76 22.61 -19.38
C LYS A 6 -10.09 23.53 -18.34
N LEU A 7 -9.22 24.47 -18.76
CA LEU A 7 -8.54 25.38 -17.81
C LEU A 7 -9.46 26.46 -17.20
N TYR A 8 -10.55 26.78 -17.86
CA TYR A 8 -11.47 27.83 -17.39
C TYR A 8 -12.36 27.45 -16.19
N ARG A 9 -12.41 26.19 -15.82
CA ARG A 9 -13.19 25.74 -14.65
C ARG A 9 -12.52 25.94 -13.29
N LEU A 10 -11.26 26.32 -13.26
CA LEU A 10 -10.50 26.60 -12.03
C LEU A 10 -10.44 28.10 -11.63
N ILE A 11 -10.91 28.99 -12.50
CA ILE A 11 -10.83 30.46 -12.30
C ILE A 11 -11.76 31.00 -11.19
N PRO A 12 -12.95 30.43 -10.85
CA PRO A 12 -13.78 30.95 -9.77
C PRO A 12 -13.16 30.86 -8.36
N LEU A 13 -12.16 29.99 -8.16
CA LEU A 13 -11.55 29.81 -6.82
C LEU A 13 -10.53 30.90 -6.47
N LEU A 14 -9.99 31.61 -7.46
CA LEU A 14 -9.01 32.69 -7.29
C LEU A 14 -9.64 34.03 -6.88
N LEU A 15 -10.95 34.20 -7.05
CA LEU A 15 -11.66 35.46 -6.75
C LEU A 15 -12.14 35.59 -5.30
N LEU A 16 -12.03 34.53 -4.47
CA LEU A 16 -12.41 34.60 -3.05
C LEU A 16 -11.32 35.21 -2.12
N ILE A 17 -10.16 35.56 -2.67
CA ILE A 17 -8.99 36.04 -1.89
C ILE A 17 -9.01 37.57 -1.74
N SER A 18 -9.93 38.32 -2.39
CA SER A 18 -9.87 39.80 -2.46
C SER A 18 -10.62 40.55 -1.35
N VAL A 19 -11.16 39.91 -0.34
CA VAL A 19 -11.97 40.60 0.70
C VAL A 19 -11.49 40.29 2.13
N ILE A 20 -10.22 40.52 2.44
CA ILE A 20 -9.80 40.71 3.86
C ILE A 20 -8.74 41.81 3.93
N LYS A 21 -9.17 43.06 3.96
CA LYS A 21 -8.38 44.17 4.52
C LYS A 21 -8.80 44.33 5.99
N GLY A 22 -8.01 43.82 6.90
CA GLY A 22 -8.17 44.00 8.34
C GLY A 22 -6.89 44.56 8.97
N HIS A 23 -7.01 45.65 9.69
CA HIS A 23 -5.97 46.44 10.32
C HIS A 23 -5.08 45.62 11.27
N ALA A 24 -3.78 45.69 11.11
CA ALA A 24 -2.80 45.14 12.06
C ALA A 24 -2.39 46.26 13.06
N GLN A 25 -2.75 46.06 14.31
CA GLN A 25 -2.21 46.84 15.43
C GLN A 25 -1.10 46.04 16.12
N GLN A 26 0.08 46.61 16.21
CA GLN A 26 1.25 46.10 16.90
C GLN A 26 1.02 46.15 18.42
N THR A 27 0.99 45.02 19.10
CA THR A 27 1.02 44.97 20.58
C THR A 27 2.16 44.08 21.07
N ARG A 28 2.84 44.56 22.13
CA ARG A 28 4.04 44.02 22.78
C ARG A 28 3.87 42.55 23.20
N LEU A 29 4.92 41.78 22.99
CA LEU A 29 5.12 40.42 23.52
C LEU A 29 5.27 40.47 25.03
N ASP A 30 4.27 39.96 25.74
CA ASP A 30 4.40 39.48 27.10
C ASP A 30 4.47 37.95 27.08
N THR A 31 5.39 37.42 27.89
CA THR A 31 5.74 36.02 28.04
C THR A 31 4.57 35.17 28.54
N MET A 32 3.73 34.68 27.62
CA MET A 32 2.80 33.57 27.93
C MET A 32 3.41 32.26 27.50
N LYS A 33 3.34 31.27 28.42
CA LYS A 33 3.66 29.86 28.18
C LYS A 33 3.03 29.42 26.87
N THR A 34 3.84 29.21 25.85
CA THR A 34 3.42 28.67 24.56
C THR A 34 2.89 27.26 24.79
N GLN A 35 1.57 27.09 24.85
CA GLN A 35 0.97 25.78 24.63
C GLN A 35 1.41 25.35 23.25
N GLN A 36 2.16 24.22 23.18
CA GLN A 36 2.50 23.59 21.92
C GLN A 36 1.20 23.28 21.18
N ILE A 37 0.94 24.03 20.12
CA ILE A 37 -0.18 23.80 19.22
C ILE A 37 0.05 22.44 18.57
N LYS A 38 -0.82 21.46 18.91
CA LYS A 38 -0.72 20.10 18.39
C LYS A 38 -0.95 20.10 16.88
N GLU A 39 0.02 19.61 16.18
CA GLU A 39 0.07 19.53 14.73
C GLU A 39 -0.82 18.44 14.14
N VAL A 40 -1.70 18.75 13.19
CA VAL A 40 -2.38 17.73 12.39
C VAL A 40 -2.16 17.86 10.89
N VAL A 41 -1.87 18.96 10.30
CA VAL A 41 -1.61 19.07 8.85
C VAL A 41 -0.68 20.21 8.47
N VAL A 42 -0.57 21.21 9.31
CA VAL A 42 0.24 22.39 9.04
C VAL A 42 1.30 22.55 10.13
N THR A 43 2.35 21.74 10.07
CA THR A 43 3.55 22.01 10.85
C THR A 43 4.46 22.96 10.11
N ALA A 44 4.43 24.19 10.50
CA ALA A 44 5.49 25.11 10.16
C ALA A 44 6.60 25.04 11.22
N ASP A 45 7.36 23.96 11.22
CA ASP A 45 8.73 24.03 11.69
C ASP A 45 9.52 24.80 10.62
N LYS A 46 10.04 25.94 10.99
CA LYS A 46 10.35 27.08 10.09
C LYS A 46 11.32 26.82 8.94
N HIS A 47 11.99 25.65 8.85
CA HIS A 47 13.08 25.51 7.87
C HIS A 47 13.23 24.15 7.16
N ASN A 48 12.42 23.09 7.45
CA ASN A 48 12.73 21.76 6.91
C ASN A 48 11.55 20.92 6.40
N LYS A 49 10.36 21.49 6.20
CA LYS A 49 9.25 20.72 5.62
C LYS A 49 9.41 20.58 4.10
N ASN A 50 9.30 19.36 3.59
CA ASN A 50 9.23 19.14 2.15
C ASN A 50 7.80 19.46 1.64
N VAL A 51 7.71 20.04 0.46
CA VAL A 51 6.43 20.29 -0.24
C VAL A 51 5.67 18.96 -0.39
N GLY A 52 4.39 18.94 -0.04
CA GLY A 52 3.54 17.75 -0.11
C GLY A 52 3.74 16.73 1.03
N GLU A 53 4.52 17.04 2.07
CA GLU A 53 4.76 16.14 3.21
C GLU A 53 3.67 16.25 4.28
N ILE A 54 3.20 15.10 4.76
CA ILE A 54 2.29 14.95 5.88
C ILE A 54 2.94 14.06 6.94
N LYS A 55 3.06 14.55 8.16
CA LYS A 55 3.57 13.79 9.30
C LYS A 55 2.46 13.49 10.30
N ARG A 56 2.30 12.22 10.63
CA ARG A 56 1.41 11.73 11.68
C ARG A 56 2.24 11.41 12.91
N THR A 57 1.98 12.07 14.02
CA THR A 57 2.72 11.88 15.27
C THR A 57 2.17 10.71 16.09
N ALA A 58 2.99 10.18 17.02
CA ALA A 58 2.57 9.11 17.94
C ALA A 58 1.31 9.47 18.74
N GLU A 59 1.14 10.74 19.12
CA GLU A 59 -0.04 11.19 19.88
C GLU A 59 -1.30 11.12 19.02
N GLN A 60 -1.24 11.60 17.79
CA GLN A 60 -2.35 11.49 16.84
C GLN A 60 -2.73 10.04 16.57
N LEU A 61 -1.73 9.17 16.31
CA LEU A 61 -1.95 7.75 16.09
C LEU A 61 -2.60 7.09 17.32
N ARG A 62 -2.18 7.46 18.54
CA ARG A 62 -2.78 6.93 19.76
C ARG A 62 -4.24 7.35 19.92
N VAL A 63 -4.57 8.62 19.64
CA VAL A 63 -5.95 9.14 19.80
C VAL A 63 -6.89 8.55 18.75
N GLU A 64 -6.44 8.39 17.52
CA GLU A 64 -7.26 7.86 16.43
C GLU A 64 -7.33 6.32 16.42
N MET A 65 -6.49 5.63 17.19
CA MET A 65 -6.44 4.17 17.36
C MET A 65 -6.45 3.39 16.04
N PRO A 66 -5.56 3.71 15.06
CA PRO A 66 -5.52 2.98 13.81
C PRO A 66 -5.07 1.53 14.04
N VAL A 67 -5.76 0.59 13.39
CA VAL A 67 -5.41 -0.83 13.46
C VAL A 67 -4.84 -1.36 12.14
N ASP A 68 -5.03 -0.64 11.06
CA ASP A 68 -4.54 -1.00 9.73
C ASP A 68 -4.15 0.24 8.89
N MET A 69 -3.70 0.03 7.66
CA MET A 69 -3.34 1.12 6.73
C MET A 69 -4.53 2.02 6.37
N ASN A 70 -5.76 1.50 6.27
CA ASN A 70 -6.94 2.32 5.99
C ASN A 70 -7.21 3.31 7.10
N ASP A 71 -7.07 2.86 8.36
CA ASP A 71 -7.26 3.70 9.51
C ASP A 71 -6.17 4.79 9.62
N LEU A 72 -4.91 4.44 9.23
CA LEU A 72 -3.80 5.40 9.19
C LEU A 72 -4.07 6.59 8.28
N VAL A 73 -4.77 6.38 7.16
CA VAL A 73 -5.02 7.42 6.15
C VAL A 73 -6.46 7.92 6.12
N ARG A 74 -7.30 7.48 7.08
CA ARG A 74 -8.74 7.78 7.13
C ARG A 74 -9.07 9.27 6.98
N TYR A 75 -8.26 10.13 7.56
CA TYR A 75 -8.46 11.59 7.56
C TYR A 75 -7.47 12.34 6.66
N ILE A 76 -6.85 11.63 5.71
CA ILE A 76 -5.92 12.24 4.75
C ILE A 76 -6.52 12.11 3.35
N PRO A 77 -7.20 13.15 2.84
CA PRO A 77 -7.69 13.16 1.46
C PRO A 77 -6.55 12.92 0.46
N SER A 78 -6.85 12.35 -0.71
CA SER A 78 -5.90 11.91 -1.75
C SER A 78 -4.97 10.74 -1.39
N VAL A 79 -5.06 10.22 -0.16
CA VAL A 79 -4.33 9.01 0.22
C VAL A 79 -5.33 7.93 0.55
N GLY A 80 -5.31 6.86 -0.21
CA GLY A 80 -6.11 5.67 0.00
C GLY A 80 -5.24 4.45 0.19
N VAL A 81 -5.88 3.29 0.22
CA VAL A 81 -5.21 2.00 0.28
C VAL A 81 -5.70 1.17 -0.88
N SER A 82 -4.76 0.57 -1.60
CA SER A 82 -5.09 -0.42 -2.60
C SER A 82 -5.61 -1.66 -1.90
N VAL A 83 -6.92 -1.89 -1.97
CA VAL A 83 -7.57 -3.00 -1.29
C VAL A 83 -7.58 -4.20 -2.23
N SER A 84 -7.11 -5.32 -1.75
CA SER A 84 -7.35 -6.62 -2.38
C SER A 84 -8.44 -7.34 -1.60
N GLY A 85 -9.08 -8.30 -2.24
CA GLY A 85 -10.06 -9.16 -1.59
C GLY A 85 -9.57 -9.76 -0.27
N SER A 86 -10.45 -10.34 0.49
CA SER A 86 -10.35 -10.68 1.92
C SER A 86 -9.06 -11.38 2.37
N ARG A 87 -8.52 -12.30 1.58
CA ARG A 87 -7.46 -13.20 2.00
C ARG A 87 -6.06 -12.58 2.01
N GLY A 88 -5.74 -11.78 1.02
CA GLY A 88 -4.37 -11.26 0.83
C GLY A 88 -4.07 -9.99 1.63
N GLY A 89 -5.06 -9.41 2.32
CA GLY A 89 -4.90 -8.12 3.00
C GLY A 89 -4.75 -6.93 2.05
N MET A 90 -4.11 -5.87 2.53
CA MET A 90 -3.95 -4.62 1.80
C MET A 90 -2.68 -4.61 0.96
N ARG A 91 -2.76 -4.17 -0.29
CA ARG A 91 -1.62 -4.14 -1.23
C ARG A 91 -0.61 -3.03 -0.96
N GLY A 92 -1.01 -1.95 -0.30
CA GLY A 92 -0.20 -0.78 -0.07
C GLY A 92 -1.00 0.50 -0.19
N PHE A 93 -0.32 1.62 -0.27
CA PHE A 93 -0.97 2.92 -0.38
C PHE A 93 -1.24 3.31 -1.84
N ALA A 94 -2.30 4.11 -2.01
CA ALA A 94 -2.61 4.84 -3.23
C ALA A 94 -2.51 6.33 -2.93
N ILE A 95 -1.58 7.04 -3.55
CA ILE A 95 -1.38 8.48 -3.35
C ILE A 95 -1.73 9.20 -4.65
N ARG A 96 -2.75 10.09 -4.60
CA ARG A 96 -3.25 10.82 -5.78
C ARG A 96 -3.58 9.87 -6.96
N GLY A 97 -3.98 8.62 -6.67
CA GLY A 97 -4.34 7.61 -7.69
C GLY A 97 -3.19 6.78 -8.23
N VAL A 98 -1.98 7.02 -7.79
CA VAL A 98 -0.81 6.18 -8.10
C VAL A 98 -0.60 5.21 -6.95
N GLU A 99 -0.52 3.90 -7.25
CA GLU A 99 -0.64 2.85 -6.23
C GLU A 99 0.34 1.69 -6.39
N ALA A 100 0.26 0.74 -5.48
CA ALA A 100 1.03 -0.50 -5.42
C ALA A 100 2.54 -0.24 -5.38
N ASN A 101 3.31 -0.83 -6.28
CA ASN A 101 4.77 -0.67 -6.35
C ASN A 101 5.24 0.71 -6.83
N ARG A 102 4.30 1.63 -7.10
CA ARG A 102 4.58 3.04 -7.43
C ARG A 102 4.56 3.96 -6.22
N VAL A 103 4.25 3.41 -5.01
CA VAL A 103 4.39 4.09 -3.72
C VAL A 103 5.42 3.34 -2.89
N ALA A 104 6.54 3.98 -2.60
CA ALA A 104 7.60 3.36 -1.80
C ALA A 104 7.22 3.38 -0.32
N ILE A 105 7.36 2.24 0.35
CA ILE A 105 7.15 2.10 1.80
C ILE A 105 8.49 1.82 2.45
N SER A 106 8.81 2.54 3.53
CA SER A 106 10.01 2.31 4.31
C SER A 106 9.72 2.23 5.81
N ILE A 107 10.57 1.49 6.53
CA ILE A 107 10.57 1.41 8.00
C ILE A 107 11.95 1.88 8.46
N ASP A 108 11.98 2.91 9.30
CA ASP A 108 13.22 3.58 9.74
C ASP A 108 14.14 3.99 8.55
N GLY A 109 13.53 4.37 7.42
CA GLY A 109 14.21 4.75 6.18
C GLY A 109 14.74 3.58 5.34
N ILE A 110 14.37 2.34 5.65
CA ILE A 110 14.75 1.14 4.90
C ILE A 110 13.60 0.73 3.99
N LEU A 111 13.85 0.74 2.68
CA LEU A 111 12.85 0.40 1.67
C LEU A 111 12.38 -1.05 1.81
N GLN A 112 11.07 -1.23 1.95
CA GLN A 112 10.44 -2.54 2.04
C GLN A 112 10.34 -3.24 0.67
N PRO A 113 10.25 -4.59 0.65
CA PRO A 113 10.09 -5.34 -0.58
C PRO A 113 8.90 -4.86 -1.43
N GLU A 114 9.00 -5.04 -2.74
CA GLU A 114 7.91 -4.81 -3.69
C GLU A 114 6.82 -5.86 -3.52
N ILE A 115 5.58 -5.50 -3.88
CA ILE A 115 4.50 -6.46 -3.98
C ILE A 115 4.76 -7.34 -5.20
N GLN A 116 4.69 -8.64 -4.98
CA GLN A 116 4.70 -9.64 -6.04
C GLN A 116 3.24 -10.05 -6.29
N ASP A 117 2.58 -9.36 -7.20
CA ASP A 117 1.14 -9.49 -7.46
C ASP A 117 0.91 -10.12 -8.83
N ASN A 118 0.75 -11.40 -8.81
CA ASN A 118 0.63 -12.23 -9.99
C ASN A 118 -0.84 -12.51 -10.29
N ILE A 119 -1.25 -12.32 -11.54
CA ILE A 119 -2.63 -12.56 -11.99
C ILE A 119 -3.12 -13.98 -11.68
N VAL A 120 -2.23 -14.96 -11.72
CA VAL A 120 -2.58 -16.38 -11.43
C VAL A 120 -2.98 -16.56 -9.96
N PHE A 121 -2.38 -15.82 -9.05
CA PHE A 121 -2.72 -15.91 -7.63
C PHE A 121 -4.09 -15.31 -7.31
N SER A 122 -4.55 -14.38 -8.11
CA SER A 122 -5.87 -13.75 -7.93
C SER A 122 -7.02 -14.75 -8.07
N SER A 123 -6.86 -15.77 -8.92
CA SER A 123 -7.84 -16.86 -9.08
C SER A 123 -8.00 -17.76 -7.83
N TYR A 124 -7.08 -17.65 -6.86
CA TYR A 124 -7.14 -18.34 -5.58
C TYR A 124 -7.51 -17.41 -4.42
N GLY A 125 -7.97 -16.19 -4.73
CA GLY A 125 -8.24 -15.17 -3.72
C GLY A 125 -6.96 -14.62 -3.07
N LEU A 126 -5.78 -14.96 -3.57
CA LEU A 126 -4.50 -14.46 -3.13
C LEU A 126 -4.01 -13.41 -4.11
N SER A 127 -4.22 -12.15 -3.78
CA SER A 127 -3.88 -11.03 -4.65
C SER A 127 -2.79 -10.14 -4.08
N ASN A 128 -2.09 -10.59 -3.04
CA ASN A 128 -1.08 -9.77 -2.41
C ASN A 128 -0.06 -10.64 -1.70
N ALA A 129 1.03 -10.85 -2.36
CA ALA A 129 2.10 -11.63 -1.79
C ALA A 129 3.27 -10.70 -1.46
N SER A 130 3.97 -10.93 -0.38
CA SER A 130 5.27 -10.41 0.01
C SER A 130 5.35 -9.03 0.68
N ARG A 131 4.45 -8.08 0.47
CA ARG A 131 4.52 -6.83 1.24
C ARG A 131 3.82 -7.00 2.59
N ILE A 132 4.54 -6.74 3.65
CA ILE A 132 4.08 -6.92 5.02
C ILE A 132 3.54 -5.62 5.55
N ASP A 133 2.34 -5.69 6.17
CA ASP A 133 1.79 -4.57 6.91
C ASP A 133 2.65 -4.28 8.14
N PHE A 134 2.97 -3.01 8.32
CA PHE A 134 3.60 -2.56 9.55
C PHE A 134 2.53 -2.37 10.64
N ASP A 135 2.80 -2.86 11.86
CA ASP A 135 1.89 -2.69 12.99
C ASP A 135 1.94 -1.24 13.53
N PRO A 136 0.88 -0.43 13.39
CA PRO A 136 0.87 0.98 13.77
C PRO A 136 1.23 1.24 15.24
N TYR A 137 1.00 0.29 16.12
CA TYR A 137 1.33 0.42 17.55
C TYR A 137 2.83 0.54 17.83
N PHE A 138 3.67 0.11 16.89
CA PHE A 138 5.13 0.21 16.98
C PHE A 138 5.68 1.51 16.38
N ALA A 139 4.83 2.33 15.76
CA ALA A 139 5.25 3.61 15.17
C ALA A 139 5.36 4.74 16.19
N THR A 140 6.39 5.56 16.08
CA THR A 140 6.50 6.89 16.67
C THR A 140 5.93 7.95 15.75
N SER A 141 6.16 7.81 14.44
CA SER A 141 5.55 8.66 13.42
C SER A 141 5.35 7.91 12.12
N VAL A 142 4.43 8.44 11.30
CA VAL A 142 4.26 8.04 9.90
C VAL A 142 4.37 9.30 9.06
N GLU A 143 5.31 9.31 8.12
CA GLU A 143 5.56 10.41 7.21
C GLU A 143 5.11 10.01 5.81
N ILE A 144 4.21 10.79 5.21
CA ILE A 144 3.67 10.57 3.87
C ILE A 144 4.10 11.72 2.99
N GLN A 145 4.90 11.44 1.97
CA GLN A 145 5.28 12.40 0.96
C GLN A 145 4.44 12.15 -0.29
N LYS A 146 3.63 13.12 -0.68
CA LYS A 146 2.86 13.09 -1.92
C LYS A 146 3.70 13.54 -3.11
N GLY A 147 3.40 13.02 -4.31
CA GLY A 147 4.16 13.27 -5.54
C GLY A 147 5.47 12.50 -5.59
N ALA A 148 6.10 12.47 -6.76
CA ALA A 148 7.32 11.68 -6.98
C ALA A 148 8.45 12.04 -5.99
N ASN A 149 9.09 11.01 -5.46
CA ASN A 149 10.17 11.16 -4.50
C ASN A 149 11.32 10.14 -4.70
N SER A 150 11.56 9.74 -5.96
CA SER A 150 12.62 8.78 -6.28
C SER A 150 14.00 9.31 -5.98
N PHE A 151 14.17 10.63 -5.89
CA PHE A 151 15.42 11.23 -5.43
C PHE A 151 15.80 10.74 -4.01
N VAL A 152 14.84 10.63 -3.09
CA VAL A 152 15.10 10.21 -1.71
C VAL A 152 15.10 8.69 -1.56
N SER A 153 14.10 8.02 -2.11
CA SER A 153 13.85 6.58 -1.89
C SER A 153 14.45 5.66 -2.95
N GLY A 154 14.92 6.20 -4.07
CA GLY A 154 15.30 5.41 -5.25
C GLY A 154 14.07 4.97 -6.04
N THR A 155 14.09 3.76 -6.58
CA THR A 155 13.01 3.20 -7.39
C THR A 155 11.69 3.07 -6.63
N GLY A 156 10.57 3.13 -7.36
CA GLY A 156 9.24 2.80 -6.82
C GLY A 156 8.50 3.96 -6.14
N ALA A 157 8.97 5.20 -6.24
CA ALA A 157 8.31 6.37 -5.65
C ALA A 157 7.75 7.33 -6.70
N LEU A 158 6.95 6.84 -7.65
CA LEU A 158 6.29 7.66 -8.67
C LEU A 158 5.12 8.47 -8.09
N GLY A 159 4.34 7.87 -7.21
CA GLY A 159 3.20 8.50 -6.55
C GLY A 159 3.53 9.15 -5.22
N GLY A 160 4.61 8.70 -4.58
CA GLY A 160 5.02 9.19 -3.27
C GLY A 160 5.71 8.14 -2.41
N THR A 161 5.91 8.50 -1.13
CA THR A 161 6.53 7.61 -0.14
C THR A 161 5.76 7.60 1.16
N VAL A 162 5.79 6.46 1.87
CA VAL A 162 5.31 6.33 3.25
C VAL A 162 6.45 5.77 4.10
N ASN A 163 6.88 6.52 5.10
CA ASN A 163 7.95 6.11 6.01
C ASN A 163 7.42 5.96 7.44
N TYR A 164 7.58 4.78 8.01
CA TYR A 164 7.30 4.49 9.41
C TYR A 164 8.58 4.66 10.23
N SER A 165 8.52 5.46 11.28
CA SER A 165 9.57 5.53 12.29
C SER A 165 9.17 4.69 13.49
N THR A 166 10.00 3.71 13.88
CA THR A 166 9.69 2.81 15.01
C THR A 166 10.07 3.44 16.34
N LYS A 167 9.36 3.02 17.41
CA LYS A 167 9.61 3.50 18.78
C LYS A 167 11.04 3.28 19.22
N GLU A 168 11.53 4.22 20.03
CA GLU A 168 12.82 4.16 20.75
C GLU A 168 12.57 4.11 22.27
N ALA A 169 13.61 3.85 23.05
CA ALA A 169 13.48 3.76 24.51
C ALA A 169 12.90 5.06 25.14
N HIS A 170 13.28 6.22 24.62
CA HIS A 170 12.78 7.52 25.12
C HIS A 170 11.27 7.72 24.91
N ASP A 171 10.62 6.98 23.97
CA ASP A 171 9.17 7.04 23.79
C ASP A 171 8.41 6.42 24.97
N LEU A 172 9.05 5.50 25.71
CA LEU A 172 8.46 4.83 26.86
C LEU A 172 8.94 5.45 28.19
N ILE A 173 10.21 5.85 28.26
CA ILE A 173 10.82 6.41 29.48
C ILE A 173 10.30 7.83 29.68
N GLY A 174 9.64 8.09 30.80
CA GLY A 174 9.16 9.43 31.15
C GLY A 174 10.30 10.37 31.52
N GLU A 175 10.04 11.67 31.49
CA GLU A 175 11.01 12.70 31.89
C GLU A 175 11.53 12.48 33.32
N GLY A 176 12.84 12.53 33.50
CA GLY A 176 13.51 12.30 34.78
C GLY A 176 13.55 10.85 35.27
N LYS A 177 13.07 9.88 34.48
CA LYS A 177 13.12 8.45 34.80
C LYS A 177 14.24 7.74 34.04
N SER A 178 14.66 6.58 34.59
CA SER A 178 15.61 5.68 33.92
C SER A 178 14.96 4.44 33.30
N TRP A 179 13.67 4.22 33.52
CA TRP A 179 12.89 3.12 32.95
C TRP A 179 11.44 3.51 32.73
N GLY A 180 10.77 2.76 31.89
CA GLY A 180 9.36 2.96 31.59
C GLY A 180 8.72 1.69 31.07
N VAL A 181 7.41 1.57 31.28
CA VAL A 181 6.58 0.47 30.83
C VAL A 181 5.39 1.02 30.07
N LEU A 182 5.03 0.39 28.99
CA LEU A 182 3.81 0.65 28.20
C LEU A 182 3.03 -0.65 28.09
N SER A 183 1.76 -0.63 28.53
CA SER A 183 0.83 -1.74 28.30
C SER A 183 -0.43 -1.18 27.65
N THR A 184 -0.94 -1.84 26.62
CA THR A 184 -2.18 -1.45 25.93
C THR A 184 -3.03 -2.68 25.67
N ILE A 185 -4.30 -2.60 26.05
CA ILE A 185 -5.34 -3.54 25.64
C ILE A 185 -6.31 -2.75 24.78
N ASN A 186 -6.53 -3.22 23.55
CA ASN A 186 -7.46 -2.59 22.60
C ASN A 186 -8.45 -3.61 22.06
N TYR A 187 -9.70 -3.17 21.90
CA TYR A 187 -10.75 -3.86 21.16
C TYR A 187 -11.24 -2.95 20.03
N ASN A 188 -11.28 -3.48 18.80
CA ASN A 188 -11.84 -2.79 17.64
C ASN A 188 -12.92 -3.63 16.98
N GLY A 189 -14.16 -3.14 17.01
CA GLY A 189 -15.35 -3.85 16.55
C GLY A 189 -15.44 -4.02 15.02
N LYS A 190 -14.59 -3.33 14.24
CA LYS A 190 -14.55 -3.42 12.77
C LYS A 190 -14.24 -4.84 12.28
N GLU A 191 -13.29 -5.51 12.94
CA GLU A 191 -12.80 -6.83 12.63
C GLU A 191 -12.85 -7.76 13.84
N ASN A 192 -13.65 -7.42 14.87
CA ASN A 192 -13.64 -8.09 16.18
C ASN A 192 -12.20 -8.25 16.73
N LEU A 193 -11.37 -7.26 16.44
CA LEU A 193 -9.93 -7.31 16.69
C LEU A 193 -9.61 -7.01 18.15
N ARG A 194 -8.86 -7.89 18.77
CA ARG A 194 -8.27 -7.74 20.10
C ARG A 194 -6.77 -7.57 19.97
N THR A 195 -6.24 -6.53 20.61
CA THR A 195 -4.79 -6.25 20.61
C THR A 195 -4.29 -6.18 22.03
N TYR A 196 -3.23 -6.91 22.32
CA TYR A 196 -2.51 -6.91 23.58
C TYR A 196 -1.07 -6.48 23.30
N LEU A 197 -0.64 -5.38 23.87
CA LEU A 197 0.71 -4.84 23.70
C LEU A 197 1.35 -4.66 25.08
N LEU A 198 2.60 -5.09 25.19
CA LEU A 198 3.47 -4.85 26.31
C LEU A 198 4.83 -4.37 25.83
N GLY A 199 5.37 -3.33 26.45
CA GLY A 199 6.70 -2.80 26.18
C GLY A 199 7.39 -2.34 27.45
N GLY A 200 8.70 -2.53 27.48
CA GLY A 200 9.57 -2.02 28.54
C GLY A 200 10.78 -1.33 27.95
N ALA A 201 11.24 -0.27 28.59
CA ALA A 201 12.46 0.42 28.24
C ALA A 201 13.26 0.78 29.49
N ALA A 202 14.58 0.74 29.37
CA ALA A 202 15.48 1.14 30.44
C ALA A 202 16.68 1.89 29.88
N ARG A 203 17.15 2.86 30.65
CA ARG A 203 18.37 3.64 30.42
C ARG A 203 19.37 3.38 31.55
N TRP A 204 20.58 3.00 31.19
CA TRP A 204 21.65 2.79 32.13
C TRP A 204 22.96 3.35 31.58
N ASN A 205 23.48 4.38 32.19
CA ASN A 205 24.63 5.13 31.70
C ASN A 205 24.41 5.57 30.22
N HIS A 206 25.25 5.02 29.32
CA HIS A 206 25.24 5.29 27.88
C HIS A 206 24.38 4.33 27.07
N PHE A 207 23.71 3.37 27.71
CA PHE A 207 22.88 2.37 27.06
C PHE A 207 21.40 2.66 27.24
N ASP A 208 20.65 2.54 26.15
CA ASP A 208 19.19 2.47 26.16
C ASP A 208 18.75 1.12 25.59
N VAL A 209 17.83 0.46 26.28
CA VAL A 209 17.21 -0.79 25.84
C VAL A 209 15.71 -0.61 25.70
N LEU A 210 15.14 -1.10 24.61
CA LEU A 210 13.69 -1.20 24.37
C LEU A 210 13.36 -2.63 23.97
N LEU A 211 12.31 -3.20 24.58
CA LEU A 211 11.69 -4.43 24.15
C LEU A 211 10.17 -4.26 24.16
N MET A 212 9.51 -4.58 23.04
CA MET A 212 8.08 -4.50 22.89
C MET A 212 7.56 -5.75 22.19
N GLY A 213 6.37 -6.21 22.58
CA GLY A 213 5.65 -7.29 21.94
C GLY A 213 4.16 -6.99 21.84
N ALA A 214 3.52 -7.41 20.77
CA ALA A 214 2.08 -7.33 20.61
C ALA A 214 1.52 -8.63 20.04
N ARG A 215 0.34 -9.00 20.53
CA ARG A 215 -0.52 -10.04 19.97
C ARG A 215 -1.83 -9.43 19.50
N ARG A 216 -2.26 -9.81 18.30
CA ARG A 216 -3.51 -9.37 17.67
C ARG A 216 -4.27 -10.58 17.18
N ASP A 217 -5.55 -10.68 17.56
CA ASP A 217 -6.47 -11.74 17.15
C ASP A 217 -7.72 -11.09 16.57
N GLY A 218 -8.08 -11.38 15.33
CA GLY A 218 -9.19 -10.73 14.63
C GLY A 218 -9.86 -11.62 13.59
N ASN A 219 -10.93 -11.10 13.00
CA ASN A 219 -11.75 -11.76 12.00
C ASN A 219 -11.82 -10.93 10.70
N GLU A 220 -12.68 -11.34 9.77
CA GLU A 220 -13.03 -10.55 8.57
C GLU A 220 -13.68 -9.21 8.91
N LEU A 221 -13.67 -8.28 7.96
CA LEU A 221 -14.28 -6.98 8.09
C LEU A 221 -15.80 -7.09 8.23
N ARG A 222 -16.42 -6.46 9.21
CA ARG A 222 -17.88 -6.38 9.39
C ARG A 222 -18.49 -5.31 8.49
N ASN A 223 -18.90 -5.71 7.31
CA ASN A 223 -19.56 -4.85 6.32
C ASN A 223 -21.12 -4.85 6.44
N PHE A 224 -21.81 -4.16 5.53
CA PHE A 224 -23.28 -4.09 5.50
C PHE A 224 -23.96 -5.28 4.86
N SER A 225 -23.29 -6.36 4.54
CA SER A 225 -23.80 -7.53 3.84
C SER A 225 -25.34 -7.68 3.94
N HIS A 226 -26.04 -7.38 2.85
CA HIS A 226 -27.48 -7.55 2.74
C HIS A 226 -27.80 -8.78 1.91
N GLY A 227 -28.70 -9.59 2.39
CA GLY A 227 -29.24 -10.72 1.61
C GLY A 227 -28.85 -12.08 2.16
N LYS A 228 -29.21 -13.11 1.40
CA LYS A 228 -28.92 -14.48 1.75
C LYS A 228 -27.44 -14.76 1.55
N TYR A 229 -26.89 -15.49 2.47
CA TYR A 229 -25.62 -16.13 2.38
C TYR A 229 -25.62 -17.10 1.19
N THR A 230 -24.73 -16.88 0.23
CA THR A 230 -24.49 -17.79 -0.88
C THR A 230 -23.00 -18.12 -0.91
N ARG A 231 -22.67 -19.38 -1.23
CA ARG A 231 -21.27 -19.84 -1.29
C ARG A 231 -20.79 -19.83 -2.74
N ASN A 232 -20.74 -18.64 -3.35
CA ASN A 232 -20.21 -18.44 -4.71
C ASN A 232 -19.97 -16.94 -4.97
N ILE A 233 -19.62 -16.58 -6.20
CA ILE A 233 -19.36 -15.20 -6.63
C ILE A 233 -20.53 -14.23 -6.33
N THR A 234 -21.75 -14.75 -6.17
CA THR A 234 -22.93 -13.94 -5.85
C THR A 234 -23.06 -13.59 -4.37
N SER A 235 -22.15 -14.09 -3.52
CA SER A 235 -22.16 -13.79 -2.09
C SER A 235 -22.16 -12.29 -1.83
N THR A 236 -23.08 -11.85 -0.99
CA THR A 236 -23.15 -10.48 -0.48
C THR A 236 -22.32 -10.29 0.80
N GLN A 237 -21.79 -11.37 1.35
CA GLN A 237 -20.92 -11.37 2.52
C GLN A 237 -19.46 -11.50 2.11
N ILE A 238 -18.58 -10.94 2.94
CA ILE A 238 -17.14 -11.15 2.87
C ILE A 238 -16.86 -12.60 3.30
N ASP A 239 -15.85 -13.21 2.68
CA ASP A 239 -15.39 -14.55 3.05
C ASP A 239 -14.99 -14.59 4.53
N PRO A 240 -15.48 -15.57 5.33
CA PRO A 240 -15.10 -15.70 6.74
C PRO A 240 -13.60 -15.91 6.89
N MET A 241 -13.05 -15.20 7.85
CA MET A 241 -11.61 -15.22 8.10
C MET A 241 -11.32 -15.04 9.58
N ASP A 242 -10.32 -15.75 10.07
CA ASP A 242 -9.66 -15.46 11.34
C ASP A 242 -8.16 -15.26 11.13
N PHE A 243 -7.56 -14.39 11.92
CA PHE A 243 -6.12 -14.22 11.89
C PHE A 243 -5.54 -14.00 13.29
N HIS A 244 -4.28 -14.45 13.43
CA HIS A 244 -3.45 -14.26 14.60
C HIS A 244 -2.13 -13.61 14.18
N GLN A 245 -1.76 -12.51 14.81
CA GLN A 245 -0.51 -11.81 14.52
C GLN A 245 0.29 -11.58 15.80
N ASN A 246 1.57 -11.92 15.76
CA ASN A 246 2.53 -11.57 16.81
C ASN A 246 3.59 -10.64 16.21
N THR A 247 3.86 -9.52 16.89
CA THR A 247 4.84 -8.54 16.46
C THR A 247 5.81 -8.26 17.61
N TRP A 248 7.10 -8.16 17.32
CA TRP A 248 8.17 -7.90 18.27
C TRP A 248 9.08 -6.77 17.76
N LEU A 249 9.50 -5.90 18.64
CA LEU A 249 10.51 -4.87 18.41
C LEU A 249 11.49 -4.86 19.57
N GLY A 250 12.78 -5.00 19.28
CA GLY A 250 13.85 -4.86 20.23
C GLY A 250 14.88 -3.84 19.73
N LYS A 251 15.30 -2.90 20.57
CA LYS A 251 16.38 -1.95 20.26
C LYS A 251 17.38 -1.88 21.41
N LEU A 252 18.65 -1.95 21.07
CA LEU A 252 19.78 -1.66 21.96
C LEU A 252 20.52 -0.45 21.39
N SER A 253 20.57 0.64 22.13
CA SER A 253 21.29 1.85 21.76
C SER A 253 22.47 2.07 22.69
N TYR A 254 23.61 2.50 22.13
CA TYR A 254 24.79 2.92 22.86
C TYR A 254 25.22 4.31 22.39
N ALA A 255 25.24 5.27 23.29
CA ALA A 255 25.63 6.66 23.04
C ALA A 255 26.74 7.06 23.99
N PRO A 256 28.05 6.82 23.65
CA PRO A 256 29.19 7.16 24.53
C PRO A 256 29.27 8.66 24.82
N ASN A 257 28.72 9.49 23.94
CA ASN A 257 28.61 10.94 24.09
C ASN A 257 27.50 11.45 23.14
N ASP A 258 27.22 12.75 23.14
CA ASP A 258 26.16 13.38 22.32
C ASP A 258 26.42 13.28 20.80
N ASN A 259 27.70 13.12 20.41
CA ASN A 259 28.09 13.08 19.00
C ASN A 259 27.90 11.70 18.37
N HIS A 260 27.99 10.62 19.14
CA HIS A 260 27.98 9.26 18.63
C HIS A 260 26.83 8.44 19.20
N LYS A 261 26.04 7.81 18.32
CA LYS A 261 24.99 6.86 18.72
C LYS A 261 25.03 5.64 17.81
N PHE A 262 25.08 4.46 18.42
CA PHE A 262 24.96 3.16 17.77
C PHE A 262 23.63 2.54 18.16
N VAL A 263 22.92 1.94 17.21
CA VAL A 263 21.65 1.27 17.47
C VAL A 263 21.62 -0.08 16.77
N LEU A 264 21.39 -1.13 17.53
CA LEU A 264 21.01 -2.45 17.02
C LEU A 264 19.50 -2.61 17.18
N SER A 265 18.80 -2.87 16.10
CA SER A 265 17.33 -3.01 16.06
C SER A 265 16.92 -4.34 15.46
N PHE A 266 16.02 -5.02 16.14
CA PHE A 266 15.37 -6.24 15.68
C PHE A 266 13.88 -5.99 15.55
N TYR A 267 13.27 -6.38 14.41
CA TYR A 267 11.83 -6.38 14.20
C TYR A 267 11.38 -7.73 13.66
N ALA A 268 10.30 -8.28 14.20
CA ALA A 268 9.70 -9.50 13.70
C ALA A 268 8.17 -9.40 13.73
N MET A 269 7.53 -9.83 12.66
CA MET A 269 6.08 -9.99 12.59
C MET A 269 5.75 -11.35 11.96
N ASN A 270 4.82 -12.07 12.60
CA ASN A 270 4.30 -13.32 12.11
C ASN A 270 2.77 -13.28 12.16
N ARG A 271 2.12 -13.38 11.00
CA ARG A 271 0.66 -13.43 10.86
C ARG A 271 0.26 -14.75 10.24
N LYS A 272 -0.71 -15.42 10.87
CA LYS A 272 -1.38 -16.59 10.35
C LYS A 272 -2.83 -16.24 10.07
N THR A 273 -3.34 -16.65 8.92
CA THR A 273 -4.71 -16.35 8.48
C THR A 273 -5.36 -17.64 7.99
N ASN A 274 -6.56 -17.94 8.48
CA ASN A 274 -7.43 -18.98 7.96
C ASN A 274 -8.61 -18.30 7.28
N ALA A 275 -9.04 -18.79 6.13
CA ALA A 275 -10.22 -18.26 5.45
C ALA A 275 -10.99 -19.36 4.70
N ASP A 276 -12.33 -19.26 4.79
CA ASP A 276 -13.24 -19.99 3.93
C ASP A 276 -13.52 -19.12 2.71
N ILE A 277 -13.08 -19.54 1.52
CA ILE A 277 -13.12 -18.69 0.33
C ILE A 277 -14.39 -18.97 -0.47
N TRP A 278 -15.52 -18.59 0.07
CA TRP A 278 -16.83 -18.84 -0.50
C TRP A 278 -17.05 -18.19 -1.87
N THR A 279 -16.47 -17.00 -2.04
CA THR A 279 -16.62 -16.22 -3.28
C THR A 279 -15.95 -16.83 -4.49
N LEU A 280 -15.10 -17.83 -4.31
CA LEU A 280 -14.48 -18.61 -5.41
C LEU A 280 -15.16 -19.95 -5.67
N GLU A 281 -16.15 -20.33 -4.88
CA GLU A 281 -16.90 -21.57 -5.12
C GLU A 281 -17.72 -21.43 -6.43
N PRO A 282 -17.75 -22.49 -7.27
CA PRO A 282 -18.59 -22.49 -8.47
C PRO A 282 -20.08 -22.31 -8.14
N ILE A 283 -20.85 -21.68 -9.02
CA ILE A 283 -22.29 -21.45 -8.82
C ILE A 283 -23.06 -22.78 -8.66
N ASP A 284 -22.58 -23.82 -9.33
CA ASP A 284 -23.18 -25.16 -9.37
C ASP A 284 -22.46 -26.18 -8.47
N ALA A 285 -21.65 -25.72 -7.50
CA ALA A 285 -20.94 -26.63 -6.59
C ALA A 285 -21.91 -27.31 -5.61
N PHE A 286 -22.23 -28.55 -5.86
CA PHE A 286 -22.93 -29.41 -4.92
C PHE A 286 -21.95 -30.03 -3.93
N THR A 287 -21.82 -29.42 -2.74
CA THR A 287 -21.20 -30.12 -1.61
C THR A 287 -22.27 -30.90 -0.88
N ALA A 288 -22.27 -32.23 -1.01
CA ALA A 288 -23.26 -33.10 -0.40
C ALA A 288 -23.29 -33.04 1.12
N ASP A 289 -22.22 -32.56 1.76
CA ASP A 289 -22.01 -32.54 3.21
C ASP A 289 -21.88 -31.13 3.80
N GLY A 290 -22.12 -30.06 3.02
CA GLY A 290 -22.11 -28.67 3.52
C GLY A 290 -20.73 -28.15 3.94
N LYS A 291 -19.64 -28.87 3.66
CA LYS A 291 -18.27 -28.43 3.97
C LYS A 291 -17.79 -27.38 2.98
N PRO A 292 -16.87 -26.48 3.40
CA PRO A 292 -16.29 -25.50 2.49
C PRO A 292 -15.55 -26.17 1.34
N TYR A 293 -15.90 -25.74 0.13
CA TYR A 293 -15.25 -26.21 -1.11
C TYR A 293 -13.85 -25.63 -1.27
N TYR A 294 -13.69 -24.37 -0.83
CA TYR A 294 -12.41 -23.66 -0.82
C TYR A 294 -12.09 -23.15 0.58
N TYR A 295 -10.96 -23.54 1.11
CA TYR A 295 -10.44 -22.97 2.35
C TYR A 295 -8.94 -22.79 2.29
N SER A 296 -8.41 -21.92 3.14
CA SER A 296 -6.99 -21.57 3.10
C SER A 296 -6.37 -21.42 4.47
N HIS A 297 -5.07 -21.66 4.50
CA HIS A 297 -4.19 -21.32 5.61
C HIS A 297 -2.97 -20.60 5.07
N ASP A 298 -2.78 -19.35 5.50
CA ASP A 298 -1.67 -18.52 5.06
C ASP A 298 -0.80 -18.12 6.24
N GLN A 299 0.49 -18.02 6.00
CA GLN A 299 1.43 -17.48 6.96
C GLN A 299 2.30 -16.41 6.31
N SER A 300 2.28 -15.20 6.87
CA SER A 300 3.20 -14.11 6.51
C SER A 300 4.20 -13.91 7.62
N LEU A 301 5.49 -13.92 7.32
CA LEU A 301 6.57 -13.69 8.27
C LEU A 301 7.53 -12.63 7.75
N CYS A 302 7.88 -11.67 8.60
CA CYS A 302 9.00 -10.75 8.40
C CYS A 302 9.94 -10.82 9.59
N ARG A 303 11.22 -10.87 9.35
CA ARG A 303 12.26 -10.71 10.37
C ARG A 303 13.35 -9.83 9.83
N SER A 304 13.71 -8.80 10.59
CA SER A 304 14.79 -7.90 10.20
C SER A 304 15.74 -7.62 11.36
N LEU A 305 16.98 -7.41 11.02
CA LEU A 305 18.05 -6.97 11.92
C LEU A 305 18.75 -5.78 11.28
N SER A 306 18.85 -4.67 12.00
CA SER A 306 19.49 -3.45 11.53
C SER A 306 20.54 -3.00 12.51
N PHE A 307 21.67 -2.59 12.00
CA PHE A 307 22.68 -1.84 12.76
C PHE A 307 22.78 -0.45 12.16
N SER A 308 22.71 0.59 13.00
CA SER A 308 22.90 1.97 12.56
C SER A 308 23.88 2.70 13.44
N TYR A 309 24.71 3.52 12.80
CA TYR A 309 25.61 4.45 13.45
C TYR A 309 25.25 5.87 13.04
N ARG A 310 25.15 6.77 14.02
CA ARG A 310 24.89 8.19 13.83
C ARG A 310 26.02 8.99 14.49
N TYR A 311 26.61 9.88 13.70
CA TYR A 311 27.54 10.92 14.15
C TYR A 311 26.91 12.29 13.91
N LEU A 312 27.01 13.18 14.91
CA LEU A 312 26.57 14.57 14.85
C LEU A 312 27.66 15.46 15.37
N ASN A 313 28.06 16.48 14.58
CA ASN A 313 29.03 17.49 15.00
C ASN A 313 28.77 18.80 14.26
N GLU A 314 28.06 19.71 14.89
CA GLU A 314 27.67 21.01 14.28
C GLU A 314 28.86 21.88 13.82
N LYS A 315 30.06 21.67 14.38
CA LYS A 315 31.26 22.43 14.08
C LYS A 315 32.22 21.72 13.11
N GLY A 316 32.04 20.42 12.90
CA GLY A 316 32.89 19.60 12.03
C GLY A 316 32.63 19.81 10.55
N PHE A 317 33.60 19.42 9.68
CA PHE A 317 33.39 19.39 8.22
C PHE A 317 32.23 18.47 7.83
N ILE A 318 32.11 17.32 8.49
CA ILE A 318 30.94 16.46 8.44
C ILE A 318 30.06 16.85 9.63
N ARG A 319 28.91 17.47 9.34
CA ARG A 319 27.93 17.86 10.35
C ARG A 319 27.14 16.65 10.84
N LYS A 320 26.74 15.77 9.93
CA LYS A 320 25.99 14.55 10.24
C LYS A 320 26.47 13.41 9.35
N LEU A 321 26.63 12.25 9.95
CA LEU A 321 26.83 11.00 9.21
C LEU A 321 25.90 9.95 9.78
N MET A 322 25.22 9.22 8.89
CA MET A 322 24.38 8.09 9.24
C MET A 322 24.76 6.90 8.37
N ALA A 323 25.24 5.84 8.97
CA ALA A 323 25.53 4.57 8.30
C ALA A 323 24.55 3.51 8.81
N LYS A 324 24.03 2.68 7.92
CA LYS A 324 23.13 1.56 8.25
C LYS A 324 23.55 0.30 7.52
N ALA A 325 23.49 -0.83 8.22
CA ALA A 325 23.52 -2.17 7.66
C ALA A 325 22.22 -2.88 8.04
N HIS A 326 21.60 -3.59 7.09
CA HIS A 326 20.30 -4.21 7.30
C HIS A 326 20.21 -5.57 6.61
N LEU A 327 19.60 -6.51 7.32
CA LEU A 327 19.25 -7.83 6.84
C LEU A 327 17.76 -8.05 7.07
N GLN A 328 17.03 -8.51 6.05
CA GLN A 328 15.59 -8.82 6.17
C GLN A 328 15.27 -10.11 5.45
N ASN A 329 14.45 -10.94 6.08
CA ASN A 329 13.80 -12.09 5.47
C ASN A 329 12.29 -11.92 5.59
N SER A 330 11.61 -11.95 4.44
CA SER A 330 10.15 -11.91 4.36
C SER A 330 9.68 -13.09 3.55
N TYR A 331 8.66 -13.79 4.02
CA TYR A 331 8.02 -14.83 3.22
C TYR A 331 6.52 -14.89 3.47
N LEU A 332 5.80 -15.34 2.44
CA LEU A 332 4.41 -15.70 2.47
C LEU A 332 4.30 -17.16 2.06
N ASP A 333 3.68 -17.96 2.90
CA ASP A 333 3.25 -19.32 2.61
C ASP A 333 1.73 -19.35 2.56
N ALA A 334 1.17 -19.57 1.38
CA ALA A 334 -0.26 -19.62 1.17
C ALA A 334 -0.67 -21.03 0.70
N THR A 335 -1.49 -21.69 1.50
CA THR A 335 -2.03 -23.01 1.17
C THR A 335 -3.53 -22.90 0.94
N THR A 336 -4.00 -23.37 -0.20
CA THR A 336 -5.43 -23.45 -0.54
C THR A 336 -5.81 -24.90 -0.76
N TRP A 337 -6.86 -25.34 -0.12
CA TRP A 337 -7.50 -26.62 -0.37
C TRP A 337 -8.78 -26.42 -1.12
N THR A 338 -8.99 -27.23 -2.15
CA THR A 338 -10.22 -27.25 -2.93
C THR A 338 -10.65 -28.68 -3.14
N ASP A 339 -11.92 -28.95 -3.05
CA ASP A 339 -12.47 -30.16 -3.65
C ASP A 339 -12.72 -29.87 -5.13
N PHE A 340 -12.47 -30.79 -6.00
CA PHE A 340 -12.66 -30.59 -7.42
C PHE A 340 -13.42 -31.78 -8.06
N TYR A 341 -14.22 -31.38 -9.05
CA TYR A 341 -14.88 -32.33 -9.96
C TYR A 341 -14.26 -32.07 -11.33
N ARG A 342 -13.67 -33.15 -11.92
CA ARG A 342 -13.21 -33.06 -13.30
C ARG A 342 -14.09 -33.93 -14.16
N PRO A 343 -14.73 -33.40 -15.21
CA PRO A 343 -15.32 -34.21 -16.24
C PRO A 343 -14.19 -35.02 -16.90
N ASN A 344 -14.31 -36.31 -16.94
CA ASN A 344 -13.42 -37.13 -17.75
C ASN A 344 -13.96 -37.11 -19.18
N PHE A 345 -13.15 -36.55 -20.10
CA PHE A 345 -13.50 -36.55 -21.52
C PHE A 345 -13.15 -37.95 -22.09
N ASP A 346 -14.15 -38.71 -22.39
CA ASP A 346 -13.94 -39.96 -23.16
C ASP A 346 -13.66 -39.56 -24.63
N LEU A 347 -12.37 -39.65 -25.00
CA LEU A 347 -11.89 -39.41 -26.36
C LEU A 347 -12.48 -40.35 -27.40
N VAL A 348 -13.02 -41.50 -26.99
CA VAL A 348 -13.55 -42.54 -27.89
C VAL A 348 -15.02 -42.27 -28.26
N ASN A 349 -15.82 -41.83 -27.30
CA ASN A 349 -17.28 -41.67 -27.50
C ASN A 349 -17.74 -40.22 -27.56
N SER A 350 -16.88 -39.23 -27.47
CA SER A 350 -17.20 -37.78 -27.41
C SER A 350 -18.20 -37.42 -26.29
N ASP A 351 -18.28 -38.22 -25.25
CA ASP A 351 -19.26 -38.08 -24.16
C ASP A 351 -18.60 -37.52 -22.91
N MET A 352 -19.19 -36.45 -22.29
CA MET A 352 -18.70 -35.78 -21.08
C MET A 352 -19.34 -36.37 -19.82
N THR A 353 -19.35 -37.66 -19.64
CA THR A 353 -20.13 -38.35 -18.62
C THR A 353 -19.37 -38.72 -17.36
N LEU A 354 -18.04 -38.58 -17.32
CA LEU A 354 -17.23 -39.07 -16.19
C LEU A 354 -16.68 -37.94 -15.34
N ILE A 355 -17.20 -37.84 -14.13
CA ILE A 355 -16.77 -36.91 -13.10
C ILE A 355 -15.92 -37.70 -12.11
N TYR A 356 -14.67 -37.32 -11.86
CA TYR A 356 -13.95 -37.82 -10.71
C TYR A 356 -13.80 -36.72 -9.65
N GLU A 357 -14.06 -37.07 -8.42
CA GLU A 357 -13.90 -36.22 -7.25
C GLU A 357 -12.49 -36.34 -6.70
N GLY A 358 -12.03 -35.27 -6.05
CA GLY A 358 -10.76 -35.34 -5.39
C GLY A 358 -10.45 -34.09 -4.60
N LYS A 359 -9.41 -34.19 -3.78
CA LYS A 359 -8.86 -33.05 -3.05
C LYS A 359 -7.67 -32.47 -3.80
N HIS A 360 -7.66 -31.15 -3.94
CA HIS A 360 -6.56 -30.43 -4.54
C HIS A 360 -5.99 -29.46 -3.51
N THR A 361 -4.71 -29.61 -3.22
CA THR A 361 -3.96 -28.70 -2.34
C THR A 361 -3.01 -27.88 -3.20
N LYS A 362 -3.10 -26.55 -3.12
CA LYS A 362 -2.23 -25.62 -3.82
C LYS A 362 -1.41 -24.84 -2.80
N TYR A 363 -0.12 -25.05 -2.84
CA TYR A 363 0.84 -24.30 -2.05
C TYR A 363 1.49 -23.22 -2.93
N ARG A 364 1.50 -21.98 -2.44
CA ARG A 364 2.12 -20.81 -3.10
C ARG A 364 3.01 -20.11 -2.09
N GLY A 365 4.30 -20.31 -2.22
CA GLY A 365 5.31 -19.72 -1.36
C GLY A 365 6.06 -18.61 -2.08
N GLN A 366 6.32 -17.50 -1.38
CA GLN A 366 7.20 -16.44 -1.86
C GLN A 366 8.15 -16.01 -0.75
N ALA A 367 9.41 -15.92 -1.07
CA ALA A 367 10.45 -15.49 -0.14
C ALA A 367 11.24 -14.31 -0.74
N THR A 368 11.51 -13.32 0.09
CA THR A 368 12.40 -12.20 -0.25
C THR A 368 13.46 -12.05 0.83
N LYS A 369 14.73 -12.02 0.43
CA LYS A 369 15.87 -11.82 1.33
C LYS A 369 16.64 -10.59 0.91
N ASP A 370 16.69 -9.58 1.77
CA ASP A 370 17.36 -8.31 1.52
C ASP A 370 18.62 -8.19 2.38
N LYS A 371 19.66 -7.69 1.74
CA LYS A 371 20.90 -7.21 2.39
C LYS A 371 21.14 -5.79 1.89
N LEU A 372 21.32 -4.84 2.82
CA LEU A 372 21.41 -3.43 2.48
C LEU A 372 22.48 -2.75 3.31
N ILE A 373 23.22 -1.85 2.66
CA ILE A 373 24.11 -0.87 3.30
C ILE A 373 23.72 0.50 2.77
N GLN A 374 23.56 1.46 3.67
CA GLN A 374 23.23 2.85 3.36
C GLN A 374 24.14 3.79 4.11
N LEU A 375 24.60 4.85 3.44
CA LEU A 375 25.40 5.91 4.03
C LEU A 375 24.81 7.26 3.62
N ASN A 376 24.57 8.13 4.60
CA ASN A 376 24.15 9.53 4.40
C ASN A 376 25.13 10.45 5.12
N ILE A 377 25.60 11.49 4.43
CA ILE A 377 26.58 12.45 4.94
C ILE A 377 26.06 13.85 4.66
N ASP A 378 25.91 14.69 5.69
CA ASP A 378 25.65 16.12 5.55
C ASP A 378 26.95 16.88 5.84
N SER A 379 27.32 17.81 4.96
CA SER A 379 28.43 18.72 5.17
C SER A 379 28.14 19.75 6.28
N LYS A 380 29.18 20.44 6.76
CA LYS A 380 28.96 21.71 7.44
C LYS A 380 28.25 22.72 6.53
N ARG A 381 27.72 23.76 7.14
CA ARG A 381 27.21 24.92 6.36
C ARG A 381 28.37 25.71 5.80
N PHE A 382 28.32 26.00 4.52
CA PHE A 382 29.25 26.89 3.81
C PHE A 382 28.52 28.19 3.48
N ASP A 383 29.00 29.31 4.00
CA ASP A 383 28.46 30.63 3.67
C ASP A 383 29.29 31.20 2.51
N LEU A 384 28.67 31.32 1.34
CA LEU A 384 29.27 31.80 0.09
C LEU A 384 28.84 33.25 -0.24
N GLY A 385 28.58 34.06 0.76
CA GLY A 385 28.17 35.46 0.60
C GLY A 385 26.87 35.58 -0.21
N ASN A 386 26.93 36.29 -1.35
CA ASN A 386 25.75 36.50 -2.19
C ASN A 386 25.18 35.24 -2.85
N LEU A 387 25.94 34.16 -2.89
CA LEU A 387 25.48 32.87 -3.38
C LEU A 387 24.68 32.08 -2.34
N GLY A 388 24.63 32.54 -1.08
CA GLY A 388 23.86 31.94 -0.01
C GLY A 388 24.65 30.99 0.88
N SER A 389 23.96 30.32 1.78
CA SER A 389 24.49 29.29 2.68
C SER A 389 24.12 27.92 2.19
N HIS A 390 25.10 27.03 2.00
CA HIS A 390 24.96 25.72 1.37
C HIS A 390 25.19 24.60 2.38
N ILE A 391 24.40 23.53 2.31
CA ILE A 391 24.62 22.27 3.01
C ILE A 391 24.51 21.15 1.97
N PHE A 392 25.63 20.49 1.71
CA PHE A 392 25.66 19.36 0.78
C PHE A 392 25.30 18.07 1.51
N ASN A 393 24.40 17.31 0.90
CA ASN A 393 24.00 15.99 1.36
C ASN A 393 24.42 14.95 0.32
N LEU A 394 25.21 13.96 0.73
CA LEU A 394 25.60 12.81 -0.06
C LEU A 394 24.92 11.58 0.51
N SER A 395 24.19 10.83 -0.32
CA SER A 395 23.59 9.56 0.08
C SER A 395 23.96 8.45 -0.89
N THR A 396 24.32 7.29 -0.35
CA THR A 396 24.56 6.07 -1.14
C THR A 396 23.77 4.90 -0.55
N LEU A 397 23.31 4.03 -1.44
CA LEU A 397 22.59 2.81 -1.12
C LEU A 397 23.21 1.67 -1.94
N ILE A 398 23.53 0.57 -1.28
CA ILE A 398 23.87 -0.69 -1.92
C ILE A 398 22.93 -1.75 -1.36
N MET A 399 22.18 -2.43 -2.24
CA MET A 399 21.21 -3.44 -1.85
C MET A 399 21.31 -4.67 -2.73
N GLN A 400 21.27 -5.83 -2.13
CA GLN A 400 21.04 -7.11 -2.81
C GLN A 400 19.71 -7.68 -2.33
N ARG A 401 18.82 -7.99 -3.27
CA ARG A 401 17.52 -8.62 -3.04
C ARG A 401 17.47 -9.95 -3.77
N ASN A 402 17.14 -11.00 -3.05
CA ASN A 402 16.88 -12.32 -3.60
C ASN A 402 15.38 -12.61 -3.50
N ASN A 403 14.73 -12.90 -4.63
CA ASN A 403 13.34 -13.32 -4.70
C ASN A 403 13.29 -14.80 -5.10
N ASP A 404 12.47 -15.56 -4.40
CA ASP A 404 12.23 -16.96 -4.66
C ASP A 404 10.73 -17.26 -4.58
N ALA A 405 10.20 -18.04 -5.53
CA ALA A 405 8.80 -18.41 -5.59
C ALA A 405 8.69 -19.93 -5.73
N ARG A 406 8.00 -20.57 -4.78
CA ARG A 406 7.75 -22.01 -4.78
C ARG A 406 6.26 -22.27 -4.93
N ASN A 407 5.90 -23.09 -5.93
CA ASN A 407 4.52 -23.47 -6.21
C ASN A 407 4.43 -24.99 -6.25
N VAL A 408 3.52 -25.57 -5.45
CA VAL A 408 3.29 -27.01 -5.42
C VAL A 408 1.80 -27.26 -5.51
N ASP A 409 1.40 -28.10 -6.45
CA ASP A 409 0.04 -28.61 -6.56
C ASP A 409 0.05 -30.08 -6.20
N ILE A 410 -0.86 -30.48 -5.31
CA ILE A 410 -1.05 -31.87 -4.86
C ILE A 410 -2.48 -32.26 -5.16
N GLU A 411 -2.66 -33.27 -6.00
CA GLU A 411 -3.97 -33.85 -6.33
C GLU A 411 -4.10 -35.23 -5.71
N ALA A 412 -5.23 -35.48 -5.07
CA ALA A 412 -5.60 -36.75 -4.50
C ALA A 412 -6.98 -37.21 -5.04
N PRO A 413 -7.07 -37.63 -6.32
CA PRO A 413 -8.35 -37.97 -6.95
C PRO A 413 -8.90 -39.28 -6.42
N LEU A 414 -10.23 -39.38 -6.35
CA LEU A 414 -11.01 -40.56 -6.11
C LEU A 414 -11.72 -41.00 -7.40
N ALA A 415 -11.80 -42.31 -7.64
CA ALA A 415 -12.63 -42.82 -8.72
C ALA A 415 -14.11 -42.56 -8.41
N SER A 416 -14.82 -41.85 -9.26
CA SER A 416 -16.18 -41.38 -8.96
C SER A 416 -17.18 -41.53 -10.12
N ASP A 417 -16.93 -42.48 -11.04
CA ASP A 417 -17.90 -42.82 -12.07
C ASP A 417 -19.07 -43.64 -11.48
N PRO A 418 -20.27 -43.00 -11.31
CA PRO A 418 -21.42 -43.70 -10.76
C PRO A 418 -22.14 -44.61 -11.77
N ILE A 419 -21.81 -44.48 -13.07
CA ILE A 419 -22.48 -45.24 -14.15
C ILE A 419 -21.80 -46.60 -14.33
N THR A 420 -20.47 -46.59 -14.49
CA THR A 420 -19.72 -47.82 -14.72
C THR A 420 -19.25 -48.47 -13.41
N GLY A 421 -19.23 -47.73 -12.31
CA GLY A 421 -18.73 -48.15 -11.00
C GLY A 421 -17.20 -48.27 -10.94
N TYR A 422 -16.48 -47.80 -11.98
CA TYR A 422 -15.01 -47.80 -12.02
C TYR A 422 -14.48 -46.67 -12.91
N THR A 423 -13.27 -46.22 -12.66
CA THR A 423 -12.57 -45.24 -13.44
C THR A 423 -11.22 -45.81 -13.92
N VAL A 424 -10.85 -45.56 -15.17
CA VAL A 424 -9.55 -45.98 -15.72
C VAL A 424 -8.62 -44.75 -15.79
N ARG A 425 -7.44 -44.89 -15.17
CA ARG A 425 -6.39 -43.85 -15.24
C ARG A 425 -5.03 -44.50 -15.47
N MET A 426 -4.32 -44.03 -16.49
CA MET A 426 -2.99 -44.59 -16.86
C MET A 426 -2.98 -46.12 -16.99
N GLY A 427 -4.04 -46.67 -17.57
CA GLY A 427 -4.18 -48.14 -17.78
C GLY A 427 -4.53 -48.94 -16.53
N LYS A 428 -4.71 -48.30 -15.36
CA LYS A 428 -5.15 -48.97 -14.13
C LYS A 428 -6.63 -48.68 -13.87
N VAL A 429 -7.38 -49.69 -13.46
CA VAL A 429 -8.82 -49.61 -13.12
C VAL A 429 -8.95 -49.39 -11.62
N TYR A 430 -9.76 -48.39 -11.24
CA TYR A 430 -10.10 -48.06 -9.86
C TYR A 430 -11.60 -48.20 -9.64
N LYS A 431 -12.04 -48.78 -8.56
CA LYS A 431 -13.46 -48.91 -8.20
C LYS A 431 -13.99 -47.57 -7.67
N TYR A 432 -15.30 -47.39 -7.79
CA TYR A 432 -15.96 -46.17 -7.23
C TYR A 432 -15.56 -45.95 -5.76
N GLY A 433 -15.15 -44.75 -5.43
CA GLY A 433 -14.64 -44.36 -4.12
C GLY A 433 -13.19 -44.78 -3.82
N GLU A 434 -12.51 -45.51 -4.70
CA GLU A 434 -11.12 -45.90 -4.52
C GLU A 434 -10.18 -44.76 -4.82
N SER A 435 -9.15 -44.56 -3.97
CA SER A 435 -8.10 -43.54 -4.18
C SER A 435 -7.25 -43.91 -5.40
N MET A 436 -7.14 -42.99 -6.32
CA MET A 436 -6.28 -43.11 -7.52
C MET A 436 -4.82 -42.70 -7.25
N GLY A 437 -4.46 -42.52 -5.97
CA GLY A 437 -3.14 -42.10 -5.53
C GLY A 437 -3.02 -40.60 -5.28
N VAL A 438 -1.83 -40.19 -4.88
CA VAL A 438 -1.49 -38.76 -4.64
C VAL A 438 -0.47 -38.31 -5.68
N PHE A 439 -0.75 -37.27 -6.38
CA PHE A 439 0.11 -36.67 -7.41
C PHE A 439 0.57 -35.31 -6.95
N ALA A 440 1.87 -35.14 -6.74
CA ALA A 440 2.46 -33.86 -6.39
C ALA A 440 3.27 -33.32 -7.56
N GLN A 441 3.04 -32.07 -7.92
CA GLN A 441 3.78 -31.38 -8.96
C GLN A 441 4.29 -30.06 -8.43
N THR A 442 5.59 -29.84 -8.56
CA THR A 442 6.23 -28.54 -8.25
C THR A 442 6.40 -27.74 -9.52
N TYR A 443 6.02 -26.46 -9.46
CA TYR A 443 6.16 -25.56 -10.60
C TYR A 443 7.08 -24.41 -10.23
N SER A 444 7.91 -23.98 -11.18
CA SER A 444 8.66 -22.73 -11.10
C SER A 444 8.17 -21.83 -12.23
N PHE A 445 7.27 -20.90 -11.90
CA PHE A 445 6.80 -19.91 -12.87
C PHE A 445 7.78 -18.73 -13.03
N LEU A 446 8.71 -18.63 -12.10
CA LEU A 446 9.75 -17.63 -12.04
C LEU A 446 10.97 -18.28 -11.38
N ASN A 447 12.11 -18.28 -12.06
CA ASN A 447 13.38 -18.74 -11.47
C ASN A 447 13.73 -17.89 -10.26
N PRO A 448 14.47 -18.43 -9.26
CA PRO A 448 15.04 -17.58 -8.21
C PRO A 448 15.87 -16.46 -8.81
N ILE A 449 15.55 -15.20 -8.44
CA ILE A 449 16.16 -13.99 -9.00
C ILE A 449 16.94 -13.25 -7.94
N THR A 450 18.14 -12.85 -8.29
CA THR A 450 18.96 -11.90 -7.52
C THR A 450 18.99 -10.56 -8.23
N ARG A 451 18.58 -9.50 -7.53
CA ARG A 451 18.68 -8.10 -7.98
C ARG A 451 19.68 -7.36 -7.11
N PHE A 452 20.70 -6.79 -7.73
CA PHE A 452 21.63 -5.86 -7.10
C PHE A 452 21.23 -4.44 -7.47
N ASN A 453 21.20 -3.53 -6.51
CA ASN A 453 20.93 -2.10 -6.70
C ASN A 453 22.05 -1.28 -6.05
N CYS A 454 22.56 -0.29 -6.80
CA CYS A 454 23.47 0.73 -6.30
C CYS A 454 22.92 2.11 -6.66
N GLY A 455 22.68 2.94 -5.63
CA GLY A 455 22.18 4.31 -5.80
C GLY A 455 23.13 5.32 -5.17
N LEU A 456 23.36 6.43 -5.87
CA LEU A 456 24.17 7.57 -5.41
C LEU A 456 23.39 8.86 -5.61
N SER A 457 23.25 9.69 -4.58
CA SER A 457 22.59 10.99 -4.70
C SER A 457 23.42 12.11 -4.07
N LEU A 458 23.34 13.28 -4.69
CA LEU A 458 23.90 14.53 -4.19
C LEU A 458 22.78 15.58 -4.13
N MET A 459 22.65 16.27 -3.02
CA MET A 459 21.70 17.37 -2.83
C MET A 459 22.42 18.57 -2.22
N ASP A 460 22.06 19.76 -2.67
CA ASP A 460 22.46 21.01 -2.10
C ASP A 460 21.24 21.74 -1.51
N ASP A 461 21.25 21.94 -0.21
CA ASP A 461 20.27 22.77 0.51
C ASP A 461 20.82 24.19 0.62
N ILE A 462 20.23 25.13 -0.11
CA ILE A 462 20.70 26.51 -0.24
C ILE A 462 19.74 27.44 0.50
N ALA A 463 20.27 28.34 1.32
CA ALA A 463 19.50 29.37 1.99
C ALA A 463 20.03 30.76 1.64
N PHE A 464 19.19 31.60 1.02
CA PHE A 464 19.44 33.02 0.76
C PHE A 464 18.76 33.86 1.83
N GLY A 465 19.52 34.15 2.89
CA GLY A 465 18.98 34.83 4.05
C GLY A 465 17.88 34.01 4.77
N LYS A 466 16.82 34.70 5.22
CA LYS A 466 15.72 34.07 5.99
C LYS A 466 14.45 33.79 5.16
N LYS A 467 14.40 34.24 3.92
CA LYS A 467 13.18 34.21 3.12
C LYS A 467 13.19 33.22 1.98
N LEU A 468 14.33 33.02 1.31
CA LEU A 468 14.44 32.17 0.15
C LEU A 468 15.27 30.93 0.49
N THR A 469 14.69 29.75 0.22
CA THR A 469 15.41 28.48 0.30
C THR A 469 15.23 27.70 -1.00
N MET A 470 16.30 27.02 -1.41
CA MET A 470 16.30 26.16 -2.58
C MET A 470 16.89 24.79 -2.23
N LYS A 471 16.39 23.75 -2.88
CA LYS A 471 16.99 22.41 -2.85
C LYS A 471 17.23 21.97 -4.28
N LEU A 472 18.46 21.52 -4.57
CA LEU A 472 18.84 20.99 -5.86
C LEU A 472 19.43 19.61 -5.63
N GLY A 473 18.85 18.60 -6.28
CA GLY A 473 19.28 17.22 -6.08
C GLY A 473 19.32 16.42 -7.37
N VAL A 474 20.33 15.56 -7.47
CA VAL A 474 20.47 14.56 -8.53
C VAL A 474 20.80 13.21 -7.91
N ARG A 475 20.19 12.16 -8.43
CA ARG A 475 20.41 10.78 -8.03
C ARG A 475 20.58 9.91 -9.27
N TYR A 476 21.50 8.97 -9.20
CA TYR A 476 21.69 7.90 -10.17
C TYR A 476 21.50 6.56 -9.50
N ASP A 477 20.68 5.69 -10.10
CA ASP A 477 20.45 4.31 -9.66
C ASP A 477 20.86 3.35 -10.78
N TYR A 478 21.56 2.28 -10.41
CA TYR A 478 21.96 1.17 -11.28
C TYR A 478 21.44 -0.15 -10.72
N PHE A 479 20.84 -0.97 -11.58
CA PHE A 479 20.29 -2.28 -11.28
C PHE A 479 20.93 -3.35 -12.14
N LEU A 480 21.24 -4.47 -11.51
CA LEU A 480 21.67 -5.70 -12.18
C LEU A 480 20.74 -6.84 -11.69
N THR A 481 19.99 -7.43 -12.61
CA THR A 481 19.09 -8.54 -12.34
C THR A 481 19.64 -9.82 -12.98
N LYS A 482 19.77 -10.89 -12.18
CA LYS A 482 20.22 -12.22 -12.63
C LYS A 482 19.31 -13.27 -12.08
N ASP A 483 19.02 -14.32 -12.85
CA ASP A 483 18.41 -15.54 -12.32
C ASP A 483 19.47 -16.56 -11.91
N LYS A 484 19.00 -17.56 -11.20
CA LYS A 484 19.74 -18.78 -10.88
C LYS A 484 19.11 -19.92 -11.68
N ALA A 485 19.43 -19.97 -12.97
CA ALA A 485 18.85 -20.91 -13.92
C ALA A 485 18.98 -22.38 -13.47
N ASP A 486 20.12 -22.72 -12.84
CA ASP A 486 20.42 -24.10 -12.39
C ASP A 486 19.51 -24.60 -11.25
N GLU A 487 18.92 -23.69 -10.45
CA GLU A 487 18.03 -24.03 -9.34
C GLU A 487 16.55 -24.16 -9.76
N GLY A 488 16.15 -23.56 -10.91
CA GLY A 488 14.75 -23.51 -11.41
C GLY A 488 14.39 -24.58 -12.43
N GLU A 489 15.36 -25.27 -13.02
CA GLU A 489 15.13 -26.15 -14.17
C GLU A 489 14.45 -27.49 -13.85
N GLN A 490 14.34 -27.89 -12.59
CA GLN A 490 14.02 -29.29 -12.25
C GLN A 490 12.60 -29.78 -12.58
N ASN A 491 11.63 -28.92 -12.90
CA ASN A 491 10.23 -29.38 -13.01
C ASN A 491 9.36 -28.82 -14.15
N MET A 492 9.93 -28.12 -15.12
CA MET A 492 9.18 -27.59 -16.27
C MET A 492 9.30 -28.43 -17.55
N GLY A 493 9.98 -29.57 -17.53
CA GLY A 493 10.37 -30.31 -18.71
C GLY A 493 9.28 -30.57 -19.74
N TYR A 494 8.12 -31.10 -19.34
CA TYR A 494 7.02 -31.35 -20.27
C TYR A 494 6.31 -30.03 -20.69
N ILE A 495 6.06 -29.13 -19.78
CA ILE A 495 5.42 -27.84 -20.08
C ILE A 495 6.36 -26.99 -20.93
N ARG A 496 7.66 -26.96 -20.63
CA ARG A 496 8.68 -26.29 -21.44
C ARG A 496 8.73 -26.86 -22.86
N TYR A 497 8.72 -28.19 -23.00
CA TYR A 497 8.67 -28.86 -24.29
C TYR A 497 7.42 -28.48 -25.08
N LEU A 498 6.23 -28.52 -24.47
CA LEU A 498 4.98 -28.10 -25.10
C LEU A 498 5.04 -26.64 -25.55
N LEU A 499 5.51 -25.73 -24.70
CA LEU A 499 5.53 -24.29 -24.97
C LEU A 499 6.60 -23.88 -25.97
N GLN A 500 7.74 -24.55 -26.01
CA GLN A 500 8.78 -24.33 -27.02
C GLN A 500 8.33 -24.78 -28.42
N ASN A 501 7.44 -25.78 -28.49
CA ASN A 501 6.91 -26.30 -29.76
C ASN A 501 5.56 -25.68 -30.16
N MET A 502 4.98 -24.79 -29.37
CA MET A 502 3.79 -24.02 -29.71
C MET A 502 4.19 -22.78 -30.54
N GLN A 503 3.95 -22.81 -31.82
CA GLN A 503 4.13 -21.63 -32.70
C GLN A 503 3.11 -20.54 -32.25
N GLY A 504 3.60 -19.32 -32.05
CA GLY A 504 2.76 -18.17 -31.61
C GLY A 504 2.81 -17.81 -30.12
N ALA A 505 3.21 -18.73 -29.25
CA ALA A 505 3.46 -18.41 -27.83
C ALA A 505 4.94 -18.03 -27.64
N ALA A 506 5.27 -16.76 -27.69
CA ALA A 506 6.65 -16.26 -27.48
C ALA A 506 7.02 -16.33 -25.99
N MET A 507 7.21 -17.53 -25.45
CA MET A 507 7.78 -17.71 -24.11
C MET A 507 9.30 -17.72 -24.18
N ASN A 508 9.94 -16.96 -23.31
CA ASN A 508 11.39 -16.83 -23.28
C ASN A 508 11.99 -17.49 -22.04
N PHE A 509 12.80 -18.54 -22.26
CA PHE A 509 13.47 -19.32 -21.22
C PHE A 509 14.98 -19.04 -21.12
N ASP A 510 15.48 -18.04 -21.85
CA ASP A 510 16.90 -17.68 -21.77
C ASP A 510 17.28 -17.20 -20.36
N PRO A 511 18.53 -17.39 -19.93
CA PRO A 511 19.00 -16.85 -18.66
C PRO A 511 18.78 -15.33 -18.58
N ILE A 512 18.43 -14.85 -17.37
CA ILE A 512 18.20 -13.43 -17.11
C ILE A 512 19.53 -12.79 -16.73
N HIS A 513 19.91 -11.76 -17.48
CA HIS A 513 21.06 -10.90 -17.18
C HIS A 513 20.77 -9.48 -17.65
N ASP A 514 19.89 -8.77 -16.90
CA ASP A 514 19.42 -7.45 -17.29
C ASP A 514 20.10 -6.35 -16.50
N LYS A 515 20.42 -5.26 -17.17
CA LYS A 515 20.99 -4.04 -16.62
C LYS A 515 20.04 -2.89 -16.87
N GLU A 516 19.71 -2.14 -15.83
CA GLU A 516 18.84 -0.98 -15.91
C GLU A 516 19.44 0.16 -15.09
N SER A 517 19.22 1.39 -15.53
CA SER A 517 19.69 2.57 -14.80
C SER A 517 18.79 3.76 -15.06
N GLY A 518 18.84 4.74 -14.15
CA GLY A 518 18.07 5.97 -14.30
C GLY A 518 18.57 7.09 -13.43
N PHE A 519 18.23 8.31 -13.86
CA PHE A 519 18.44 9.52 -13.08
C PHE A 519 17.13 9.98 -12.46
N SER A 520 17.22 10.54 -11.26
CA SER A 520 16.13 11.24 -10.59
C SER A 520 16.59 12.63 -10.17
N PHE A 521 15.74 13.61 -10.37
CA PHE A 521 16.03 15.01 -10.07
C PHE A 521 15.03 15.56 -9.05
N LEU A 522 15.48 16.46 -8.22
CA LEU A 522 14.67 17.25 -7.30
C LEU A 522 15.10 18.71 -7.36
N THR A 523 14.15 19.59 -7.63
CA THR A 523 14.32 21.04 -7.45
C THR A 523 13.16 21.55 -6.62
N SER A 524 13.45 22.28 -5.55
CA SER A 524 12.43 22.93 -4.74
C SER A 524 12.87 24.34 -4.44
N VAL A 525 11.99 25.31 -4.62
CA VAL A 525 12.20 26.72 -4.30
C VAL A 525 11.07 27.14 -3.38
N SER A 526 11.41 27.72 -2.22
CA SER A 526 10.43 28.21 -1.26
C SER A 526 10.74 29.66 -0.89
N TYR A 527 9.75 30.52 -0.97
CA TYR A 527 9.87 31.93 -0.62
C TYR A 527 8.83 32.35 0.42
N ALA A 528 9.31 32.85 1.55
CA ALA A 528 8.50 33.36 2.64
C ALA A 528 8.22 34.88 2.44
N PHE A 529 7.12 35.20 1.76
CA PHE A 529 6.70 36.60 1.57
C PHE A 529 6.32 37.24 2.91
N HIS A 530 5.49 36.56 3.66
CA HIS A 530 4.94 36.98 4.95
C HIS A 530 4.59 35.73 5.77
N PRO A 531 4.48 35.76 7.11
CA PRO A 531 4.01 34.60 7.89
C PRO A 531 2.67 34.03 7.41
N LEU A 532 1.81 34.87 6.80
CA LEU A 532 0.55 34.44 6.20
C LEU A 532 0.68 33.91 4.77
N LEU A 533 1.84 34.02 4.13
CA LEU A 533 2.03 33.58 2.75
C LEU A 533 3.44 33.08 2.51
N ASN A 534 3.60 31.79 2.47
CA ASN A 534 4.76 31.11 1.93
C ASN A 534 4.35 30.43 0.63
N THR A 535 5.17 30.58 -0.39
CA THR A 535 4.98 29.92 -1.68
C THR A 535 6.15 28.98 -1.92
N SER A 536 5.85 27.76 -2.31
CA SER A 536 6.86 26.77 -2.68
C SER A 536 6.53 26.18 -4.04
N TYR A 537 7.55 26.03 -4.88
CA TYR A 537 7.47 25.24 -6.10
C TYR A 537 8.40 24.05 -5.98
N ARG A 538 7.91 22.87 -6.38
CA ARG A 538 8.68 21.64 -6.43
C ARG A 538 8.58 21.01 -7.81
N PHE A 539 9.71 20.75 -8.41
CA PHE A 539 9.87 19.85 -9.53
C PHE A 539 10.57 18.59 -9.06
N SER A 540 10.01 17.43 -9.35
CA SER A 540 10.64 16.15 -9.02
C SER A 540 10.37 15.11 -10.10
N THR A 541 11.34 14.24 -10.31
CA THR A 541 11.18 13.11 -11.23
C THR A 541 11.03 11.82 -10.44
N GLY A 542 10.21 10.92 -10.97
CA GLY A 542 10.05 9.56 -10.49
C GLY A 542 10.65 8.58 -11.49
N PHE A 543 11.17 7.48 -10.95
CA PHE A 543 11.73 6.38 -11.70
C PHE A 543 11.37 5.05 -11.01
N ARG A 544 10.85 4.09 -11.79
CA ARG A 544 10.53 2.74 -11.28
C ARG A 544 10.96 1.68 -12.28
N VAL A 545 11.89 0.85 -11.86
CA VAL A 545 12.25 -0.36 -12.61
C VAL A 545 11.10 -1.37 -12.48
N PRO A 546 10.72 -2.07 -13.57
CA PRO A 546 9.73 -3.14 -13.49
C PRO A 546 10.13 -4.17 -12.43
N ASN A 547 9.18 -4.67 -11.65
CA ASN A 547 9.48 -5.74 -10.71
C ASN A 547 9.75 -7.08 -11.45
N THR A 548 10.23 -8.07 -10.71
CA THR A 548 10.63 -9.36 -11.30
C THR A 548 9.46 -10.11 -11.91
N GLU A 549 8.27 -9.99 -11.34
CA GLU A 549 7.07 -10.64 -11.87
C GLU A 549 6.52 -9.93 -13.11
N GLU A 550 6.48 -8.61 -13.11
CA GLU A 550 6.02 -7.84 -14.27
C GLU A 550 6.82 -8.19 -15.53
N LYS A 551 8.12 -8.44 -15.37
CA LYS A 551 9.06 -8.59 -16.49
C LYS A 551 9.30 -10.05 -16.90
N TYR A 552 9.38 -10.98 -15.94
CA TYR A 552 9.88 -12.33 -16.19
C TYR A 552 8.89 -13.44 -15.91
N PHE A 553 7.77 -13.17 -15.23
CA PHE A 553 6.80 -14.20 -14.92
C PHE A 553 6.16 -14.76 -16.19
N GLN A 554 6.08 -16.10 -16.25
CA GLN A 554 5.44 -16.84 -17.32
C GLN A 554 4.58 -17.97 -16.74
N PHE A 555 3.40 -18.19 -17.33
CA PHE A 555 2.50 -19.24 -16.87
C PHE A 555 1.66 -19.74 -18.04
N TYR A 556 1.38 -21.03 -18.06
CA TYR A 556 0.44 -21.65 -18.99
C TYR A 556 -0.51 -22.58 -18.26
N SER A 557 -1.80 -22.44 -18.54
CA SER A 557 -2.85 -23.36 -18.09
C SER A 557 -3.47 -24.08 -19.27
N LEU A 558 -3.50 -25.40 -19.19
CA LEU A 558 -4.20 -26.21 -20.20
C LEU A 558 -5.71 -26.06 -20.12
N TRP A 559 -6.23 -25.86 -18.89
CA TRP A 559 -7.65 -25.75 -18.63
C TRP A 559 -7.97 -24.81 -17.45
N PRO A 560 -8.69 -23.70 -17.67
CA PRO A 560 -8.98 -23.12 -19.00
C PRO A 560 -7.70 -22.70 -19.72
N SER A 561 -7.73 -22.70 -21.07
CA SER A 561 -6.56 -22.34 -21.88
C SER A 561 -6.22 -20.87 -21.72
N PHE A 562 -5.16 -20.61 -20.97
CA PHE A 562 -4.71 -19.26 -20.62
C PHE A 562 -3.19 -19.22 -20.50
N VAL A 563 -2.58 -18.13 -21.00
CA VAL A 563 -1.13 -17.93 -20.89
C VAL A 563 -0.81 -16.56 -20.32
N VAL A 564 0.16 -16.50 -19.43
CA VAL A 564 0.83 -15.26 -19.04
C VAL A 564 2.17 -15.21 -19.73
N LEU A 565 2.38 -14.14 -20.50
CA LEU A 565 3.60 -13.94 -21.28
C LEU A 565 4.52 -12.97 -20.54
N SER A 566 5.79 -13.36 -20.36
CA SER A 566 6.83 -12.43 -19.94
C SER A 566 7.02 -11.29 -20.95
N ASN A 567 7.50 -10.13 -20.45
CA ASN A 567 7.91 -9.04 -21.32
C ASN A 567 9.29 -8.49 -20.91
N ARG A 568 10.35 -9.13 -21.37
CA ARG A 568 11.72 -8.69 -21.06
C ARG A 568 12.07 -7.32 -21.64
N GLY A 569 11.30 -6.83 -22.64
CA GLY A 569 11.42 -5.50 -23.23
C GLY A 569 10.76 -4.38 -22.42
N LEU A 570 10.18 -4.66 -21.26
CA LEU A 570 9.63 -3.62 -20.39
C LEU A 570 10.69 -2.61 -20.00
N LYS A 571 10.36 -1.33 -20.20
CA LYS A 571 11.16 -0.18 -19.82
C LYS A 571 10.75 0.30 -18.42
N ALA A 572 11.66 0.99 -17.76
CA ALA A 572 11.36 1.66 -16.50
C ALA A 572 10.34 2.77 -16.70
N GLU A 573 9.35 2.83 -15.78
CA GLU A 573 8.40 3.94 -15.73
C GLU A 573 9.08 5.21 -15.25
N LYS A 574 8.66 6.35 -15.80
CA LYS A 574 9.16 7.68 -15.43
C LYS A 574 8.00 8.61 -15.13
N SER A 575 8.24 9.59 -14.25
CA SER A 575 7.30 10.68 -14.05
C SER A 575 8.00 12.02 -13.91
N PHE A 576 7.31 13.08 -14.33
CA PHE A 576 7.71 14.48 -14.18
C PHE A 576 6.60 15.17 -13.41
N ASN A 577 6.92 15.66 -12.22
CA ASN A 577 5.93 16.16 -11.28
C ASN A 577 6.21 17.63 -10.98
N HIS A 578 5.19 18.46 -11.15
CA HIS A 578 5.19 19.87 -10.82
C HIS A 578 4.18 20.12 -9.71
N GLU A 579 4.59 20.81 -8.67
CA GLU A 579 3.72 21.12 -7.54
C GLU A 579 3.99 22.56 -7.07
N VAL A 580 2.91 23.33 -6.90
CA VAL A 580 2.93 24.65 -6.27
C VAL A 580 2.17 24.55 -4.97
N GLU A 581 2.81 24.91 -3.87
CA GLU A 581 2.20 24.95 -2.55
C GLU A 581 2.14 26.40 -2.03
N LEU A 582 0.97 26.80 -1.60
CA LEU A 582 0.72 28.01 -0.85
C LEU A 582 0.38 27.61 0.58
N ASN A 583 1.10 28.11 1.56
CA ASN A 583 0.78 27.87 2.96
C ASN A 583 1.02 29.14 3.79
N GLY A 584 0.33 29.21 4.91
CA GLY A 584 0.48 30.35 5.81
C GLY A 584 -0.13 30.06 7.18
N ARG A 585 0.35 30.84 8.16
CA ARG A 585 -0.14 30.76 9.53
C ARG A 585 -0.35 32.17 10.07
N GLY A 586 -1.59 32.45 10.53
CA GLY A 586 -1.97 33.67 11.22
C GLY A 586 -2.21 33.41 12.70
N LYS A 587 -2.66 34.45 13.42
CA LYS A 587 -3.16 34.30 14.78
C LYS A 587 -4.45 33.46 14.72
N GLY A 588 -4.41 32.26 15.26
CA GLY A 588 -5.58 31.39 15.37
C GLY A 588 -5.97 30.63 14.08
N PHE A 589 -5.19 30.64 13.02
CA PHE A 589 -5.45 29.79 11.85
C PHE A 589 -4.18 29.40 11.08
N GLY A 590 -4.26 28.28 10.36
CA GLY A 590 -3.25 27.84 9.41
C GLY A 590 -3.91 27.20 8.19
N TYR A 591 -3.33 27.39 7.01
CA TYR A 591 -3.84 26.84 5.76
C TYR A 591 -2.73 26.28 4.87
N LEU A 592 -3.12 25.37 3.99
CA LEU A 592 -2.31 24.80 2.93
C LEU A 592 -3.17 24.62 1.68
N LEU A 593 -2.66 25.03 0.53
CA LEU A 593 -3.21 24.75 -0.79
C LEU A 593 -2.06 24.25 -1.67
N SER A 594 -2.18 23.04 -2.20
CA SER A 594 -1.23 22.49 -3.17
C SER A 594 -1.95 22.25 -4.49
N LEU A 595 -1.36 22.71 -5.58
CA LEU A 595 -1.78 22.44 -6.96
C LEU A 595 -0.70 21.61 -7.63
N TYR A 596 -1.06 20.53 -8.32
CA TYR A 596 -0.08 19.65 -8.93
C TYR A 596 -0.48 19.20 -10.33
N TYR A 597 0.56 18.97 -11.16
CA TYR A 597 0.46 18.38 -12.49
C TYR A 597 1.60 17.39 -12.69
N ASN A 598 1.25 16.15 -12.96
CA ASN A 598 2.19 15.04 -13.10
C ASN A 598 2.01 14.40 -14.47
N GLN A 599 3.14 14.15 -15.16
CA GLN A 599 3.19 13.41 -16.42
C GLN A 599 3.91 12.10 -16.19
N TYR A 600 3.42 11.03 -16.80
CA TYR A 600 4.00 9.69 -16.74
C TYR A 600 4.34 9.22 -18.15
N SER A 601 5.48 8.54 -18.30
CA SER A 601 5.87 7.86 -19.52
C SER A 601 6.25 6.41 -19.25
N ASP A 602 6.07 5.56 -20.24
CA ASP A 602 6.33 4.12 -20.16
C ASP A 602 5.55 3.43 -19.01
N PHE A 603 4.35 3.92 -18.68
CA PHE A 603 3.52 3.38 -17.60
C PHE A 603 3.16 1.91 -17.86
N ILE A 604 3.39 1.02 -16.89
CA ILE A 604 3.21 -0.42 -17.07
C ILE A 604 1.77 -0.80 -16.72
N GLU A 605 1.10 -1.45 -17.66
CA GLU A 605 -0.25 -1.97 -17.48
C GLU A 605 -0.36 -3.41 -17.96
N LEU A 606 -1.27 -4.18 -17.37
CA LEU A 606 -1.57 -5.54 -17.77
C LEU A 606 -2.54 -5.50 -18.97
N LYS A 607 -2.05 -5.89 -20.15
CA LYS A 607 -2.87 -6.09 -21.33
C LYS A 607 -3.35 -7.54 -21.39
N GLN A 608 -4.63 -7.73 -21.64
CA GLN A 608 -5.24 -9.02 -21.92
C GLN A 608 -5.71 -9.08 -23.38
N GLY A 609 -5.66 -10.27 -23.96
CA GLY A 609 -6.08 -10.46 -25.34
C GLY A 609 -6.28 -11.95 -25.66
N THR A 610 -6.49 -12.24 -26.91
CA THR A 610 -6.50 -13.59 -27.46
C THR A 610 -5.37 -13.73 -28.47
N LEU A 611 -4.73 -14.89 -28.49
CA LEU A 611 -3.75 -15.26 -29.50
C LEU A 611 -4.08 -16.64 -30.05
N THR A 612 -3.76 -16.87 -31.30
CA THR A 612 -3.89 -18.18 -31.95
C THR A 612 -2.55 -18.92 -31.80
N ILE A 613 -2.59 -20.11 -31.30
CA ILE A 613 -1.45 -21.02 -31.17
C ILE A 613 -1.67 -22.22 -32.08
N GLU A 614 -0.59 -22.72 -32.67
CA GLU A 614 -0.58 -23.97 -33.40
C GLU A 614 -0.20 -25.10 -32.43
N GLU A 615 -1.05 -26.11 -32.35
CA GLU A 615 -0.78 -27.34 -31.59
C GLU A 615 -0.29 -28.44 -32.56
N PRO A 616 1.04 -28.57 -32.77
CA PRO A 616 1.57 -29.46 -33.83
C PRO A 616 1.18 -30.89 -33.66
N LEU A 617 1.08 -31.39 -32.40
CA LEU A 617 0.68 -32.77 -32.08
C LEU A 617 -0.77 -33.08 -32.43
N MET A 618 -1.64 -32.04 -32.42
CA MET A 618 -3.08 -32.19 -32.72
C MET A 618 -3.44 -31.59 -34.09
N GLN A 619 -2.47 -31.12 -34.85
CA GLN A 619 -2.64 -30.52 -36.17
C GLN A 619 -3.77 -29.49 -36.27
N ARG A 620 -3.93 -28.65 -35.22
CA ARG A 620 -4.99 -27.64 -35.15
C ARG A 620 -4.50 -26.32 -34.61
N SER A 621 -5.14 -25.26 -35.06
CA SER A 621 -5.02 -23.92 -34.48
C SER A 621 -6.02 -23.77 -33.35
N LYS A 622 -5.59 -23.20 -32.22
CA LYS A 622 -6.43 -22.93 -31.05
C LYS A 622 -6.29 -21.48 -30.63
N SER A 623 -7.44 -20.81 -30.38
CA SER A 623 -7.45 -19.49 -29.77
C SER A 623 -7.35 -19.64 -28.26
N ILE A 624 -6.37 -18.95 -27.63
CA ILE A 624 -6.20 -18.92 -26.17
C ILE A 624 -6.16 -17.49 -25.66
N SER A 625 -6.66 -17.29 -24.43
CA SER A 625 -6.53 -16.00 -23.78
C SER A 625 -5.10 -15.80 -23.26
N TYR A 626 -4.59 -14.55 -23.35
CA TYR A 626 -3.30 -14.21 -22.77
C TYR A 626 -3.39 -12.96 -21.89
N ALA A 627 -2.43 -12.85 -20.97
CA ALA A 627 -2.11 -11.61 -20.26
C ALA A 627 -0.62 -11.30 -20.41
N LYS A 628 -0.28 -10.01 -20.57
CA LYS A 628 1.10 -9.54 -20.72
C LYS A 628 1.22 -8.12 -20.19
N ASN A 629 2.25 -7.85 -19.40
CA ASN A 629 2.57 -6.49 -19.01
C ASN A 629 3.17 -5.72 -20.19
N VAL A 630 2.70 -4.50 -20.43
CA VAL A 630 3.17 -3.63 -21.51
C VAL A 630 3.37 -2.20 -21.01
N ASN A 631 4.33 -1.47 -21.60
CA ASN A 631 4.44 -0.04 -21.35
C ASN A 631 3.38 0.70 -22.18
N GLN A 632 2.58 1.54 -21.53
CA GLN A 632 1.78 2.54 -22.20
C GLN A 632 2.63 3.77 -22.58
N SER A 633 2.23 4.50 -23.61
CA SER A 633 3.05 5.61 -24.10
C SER A 633 3.13 6.76 -23.10
N SER A 634 2.00 7.21 -22.53
CA SER A 634 1.94 8.30 -21.56
C SER A 634 0.64 8.31 -20.77
N ALA A 635 0.67 8.98 -19.61
CA ALA A 635 -0.50 9.33 -18.83
C ALA A 635 -0.28 10.70 -18.18
N TYR A 636 -1.35 11.40 -17.79
CA TYR A 636 -1.25 12.61 -16.97
C TYR A 636 -2.20 12.54 -15.79
N LEU A 637 -1.87 13.30 -14.77
CA LEU A 637 -2.67 13.48 -13.57
C LEU A 637 -2.51 14.92 -13.06
N MET A 638 -3.63 15.58 -12.75
CA MET A 638 -3.63 16.90 -12.14
C MET A 638 -4.67 17.00 -11.04
N GLY A 639 -4.48 17.95 -10.13
CA GLY A 639 -5.42 18.13 -9.04
C GLY A 639 -4.99 19.14 -8.00
N PHE A 640 -5.71 19.15 -6.89
CA PHE A 640 -5.39 19.98 -5.75
C PHE A 640 -5.60 19.25 -4.42
N ASP A 641 -4.82 19.68 -3.41
CA ASP A 641 -5.04 19.40 -1.99
C ASP A 641 -5.20 20.70 -1.23
N ALA A 642 -6.22 20.80 -0.39
CA ALA A 642 -6.48 21.98 0.45
C ALA A 642 -6.71 21.56 1.90
N ALA A 643 -6.15 22.29 2.86
CA ALA A 643 -6.37 22.08 4.27
C ALA A 643 -6.46 23.41 5.03
N LEU A 644 -7.32 23.48 6.04
CA LEU A 644 -7.50 24.61 6.92
C LEU A 644 -7.61 24.13 8.36
N GLN A 645 -6.96 24.83 9.27
CA GLN A 645 -7.10 24.67 10.71
C GLN A 645 -7.40 26.03 11.32
N VAL A 646 -8.34 26.07 12.26
CA VAL A 646 -8.75 27.29 12.97
C VAL A 646 -8.76 27.01 14.46
N TYR A 647 -8.17 27.88 15.23
CA TYR A 647 -8.10 27.86 16.70
C TYR A 647 -8.89 29.06 17.25
N PRO A 648 -10.21 28.94 17.42
CA PRO A 648 -11.06 30.08 17.78
C PRO A 648 -10.73 30.66 19.15
N GLY A 649 -10.11 29.87 20.05
CA GLY A 649 -9.63 30.35 21.35
C GLY A 649 -8.55 31.43 21.28
N GLU A 650 -7.89 31.61 20.12
CA GLU A 650 -6.97 32.74 19.91
C GLU A 650 -7.67 34.12 19.75
N TRP A 651 -8.99 34.10 19.52
CA TRP A 651 -9.81 35.30 19.37
C TRP A 651 -10.87 35.41 20.47
N ILE A 652 -11.37 34.26 20.98
CA ILE A 652 -12.47 34.18 21.95
C ILE A 652 -12.02 33.26 23.07
N ASP A 653 -11.70 33.79 24.25
CA ASP A 653 -11.18 33.06 25.40
C ASP A 653 -12.05 31.86 25.81
N ARG A 654 -13.38 32.00 25.69
CA ARG A 654 -14.33 30.92 26.01
C ARG A 654 -14.20 29.69 25.10
N LEU A 655 -13.55 29.83 23.95
CA LEU A 655 -13.31 28.79 22.97
C LEU A 655 -11.89 28.20 23.06
N GLN A 656 -11.16 28.50 24.11
CA GLN A 656 -9.86 27.86 24.35
C GLN A 656 -9.97 26.34 24.38
N GLY A 657 -9.02 25.67 23.72
CA GLY A 657 -9.01 24.22 23.56
C GLY A 657 -9.76 23.68 22.34
N PHE A 658 -10.56 24.52 21.63
CA PHE A 658 -11.18 24.13 20.38
C PHE A 658 -10.25 24.30 19.19
N MET A 659 -10.30 23.31 18.28
CA MET A 659 -9.70 23.37 16.95
C MET A 659 -10.73 22.89 15.92
N LEU A 660 -10.93 23.70 14.89
CA LEU A 660 -11.69 23.32 13.70
C LEU A 660 -10.70 22.92 12.61
N SER A 661 -10.99 21.86 11.88
CA SER A 661 -10.14 21.39 10.79
C SER A 661 -10.97 21.02 9.57
N SER A 662 -10.43 21.28 8.39
CA SER A 662 -10.97 20.75 7.14
C SER A 662 -9.83 20.38 6.20
N ALA A 663 -10.04 19.34 5.39
CA ALA A 663 -9.13 18.97 4.32
C ALA A 663 -9.94 18.40 3.15
N PHE A 664 -9.59 18.78 1.93
CA PHE A 664 -10.21 18.35 0.68
C PHE A 664 -9.14 18.02 -0.35
N SER A 665 -9.44 17.07 -1.22
CA SER A 665 -8.58 16.70 -2.34
C SER A 665 -9.39 16.27 -3.54
N TYR A 666 -8.96 16.70 -4.72
CA TYR A 666 -9.48 16.28 -6.00
C TYR A 666 -8.35 16.01 -6.98
N ALA A 667 -8.51 14.96 -7.78
CA ALA A 667 -7.62 14.66 -8.87
C ALA A 667 -8.39 14.15 -10.09
N GLU A 668 -7.85 14.39 -11.27
CA GLU A 668 -8.25 13.77 -12.53
C GLU A 668 -7.04 13.39 -13.35
N GLY A 669 -7.19 12.40 -14.22
CA GLY A 669 -6.09 11.91 -15.07
C GLY A 669 -6.55 10.84 -16.04
N GLU A 670 -5.80 10.70 -17.12
CA GLU A 670 -6.11 9.83 -18.24
C GLU A 670 -4.82 9.33 -18.88
N SER A 671 -4.86 8.10 -19.40
CA SER A 671 -3.79 7.57 -20.26
C SER A 671 -3.97 8.01 -21.70
N SER A 672 -2.89 7.94 -22.50
CA SER A 672 -2.91 8.27 -23.92
C SER A 672 -3.81 7.35 -24.75
N SER A 673 -4.21 6.20 -24.22
CA SER A 673 -5.19 5.28 -24.81
C SER A 673 -6.66 5.73 -24.59
N GLY A 674 -6.90 6.84 -23.88
CA GLY A 674 -8.24 7.30 -23.52
C GLY A 674 -8.85 6.52 -22.33
N MET A 675 -8.06 5.64 -21.67
CA MET A 675 -8.50 4.92 -20.48
C MET A 675 -8.32 5.79 -19.23
N SER A 676 -9.30 5.72 -18.33
CA SER A 676 -9.22 6.44 -17.06
C SER A 676 -8.17 5.82 -16.14
N MET A 677 -7.41 6.64 -15.42
CA MET A 677 -6.58 6.17 -14.32
C MET A 677 -7.50 5.79 -13.14
N LEU A 678 -7.94 4.53 -13.09
CA LEU A 678 -8.93 4.05 -12.12
C LEU A 678 -8.45 4.16 -10.65
N GLY A 679 -7.16 4.21 -10.40
CA GLY A 679 -6.59 4.45 -9.07
C GLY A 679 -6.95 5.83 -8.49
N ILE A 680 -7.31 6.80 -9.33
CA ILE A 680 -7.66 8.16 -8.90
C ILE A 680 -8.99 8.16 -8.16
N GLN A 681 -8.99 8.67 -6.92
CA GLN A 681 -10.20 8.85 -6.14
C GLN A 681 -11.02 10.06 -6.62
N PRO A 682 -12.35 10.06 -6.46
CA PRO A 682 -13.15 11.27 -6.64
C PRO A 682 -12.80 12.34 -5.62
N LEU A 683 -13.46 13.49 -5.67
CA LEU A 683 -13.36 14.49 -4.61
C LEU A 683 -13.64 13.82 -3.26
N THR A 684 -12.73 13.99 -2.33
CA THR A 684 -12.86 13.51 -0.94
C THR A 684 -12.51 14.63 0.02
N GLY A 685 -13.10 14.62 1.20
CA GLY A 685 -12.80 15.60 2.22
C GLY A 685 -13.14 15.13 3.62
N ASN A 686 -12.67 15.88 4.58
CA ASN A 686 -13.10 15.76 5.96
C ASN A 686 -13.21 17.16 6.61
N VAL A 687 -14.13 17.23 7.58
CA VAL A 687 -14.31 18.40 8.44
C VAL A 687 -14.35 17.88 9.88
N GLY A 688 -13.65 18.56 10.78
CA GLY A 688 -13.54 18.12 12.15
C GLY A 688 -13.59 19.24 13.18
N ILE A 689 -14.09 18.89 14.36
CA ILE A 689 -14.03 19.69 15.56
C ILE A 689 -13.28 18.87 16.60
N GLU A 690 -12.25 19.45 17.17
CA GLU A 690 -11.49 18.88 18.29
C GLU A 690 -11.62 19.83 19.48
N TYR A 691 -11.80 19.26 20.66
CA TYR A 691 -11.67 19.97 21.93
C TYR A 691 -10.67 19.25 22.81
N THR A 692 -9.67 19.99 23.29
CA THR A 692 -8.72 19.51 24.30
C THR A 692 -8.91 20.34 25.57
N SER A 693 -9.17 19.67 26.70
CA SER A 693 -9.31 20.34 27.99
C SER A 693 -8.03 21.11 28.37
N PRO A 694 -8.12 22.28 29.02
CA PRO A 694 -6.96 23.11 29.36
C PRO A 694 -5.87 22.38 30.16
N ASN A 695 -6.28 21.45 31.01
CA ASN A 695 -5.35 20.59 31.79
C ASN A 695 -4.86 19.36 31.01
N GLY A 696 -5.23 19.18 29.75
CA GLY A 696 -4.86 18.05 28.92
C GLY A 696 -5.35 16.68 29.44
N ARG A 697 -6.35 16.68 30.36
CA ARG A 697 -6.90 15.46 30.96
C ARG A 697 -7.79 14.67 30.02
N TRP A 698 -8.49 15.36 29.10
CA TRP A 698 -9.34 14.72 28.11
C TRP A 698 -9.36 15.50 26.79
N GLN A 699 -9.64 14.78 25.73
CA GLN A 699 -9.82 15.30 24.39
C GLN A 699 -10.99 14.57 23.73
N ALA A 700 -11.80 15.31 22.99
CA ALA A 700 -12.87 14.77 22.16
C ALA A 700 -12.77 15.30 20.74
N ASN A 701 -13.04 14.45 19.77
CA ASN A 701 -13.03 14.76 18.35
C ASN A 701 -14.35 14.33 17.73
N VAL A 702 -14.90 15.16 16.86
CA VAL A 702 -15.99 14.83 15.95
C VAL A 702 -15.48 15.10 14.54
N LYS A 703 -15.50 14.09 13.68
CA LYS A 703 -15.08 14.23 12.27
C LYS A 703 -16.14 13.72 11.32
N ALA A 704 -16.47 14.53 10.33
CA ALA A 704 -17.27 14.16 9.17
C ALA A 704 -16.33 13.81 8.03
N ASN A 705 -16.46 12.62 7.44
CA ASN A 705 -15.77 12.21 6.22
C ASN A 705 -16.76 12.29 5.06
N LEU A 706 -16.35 12.91 3.97
CA LEU A 706 -17.16 13.19 2.78
C LEU A 706 -16.55 12.47 1.58
N PHE A 707 -17.34 11.64 0.94
CA PHE A 707 -16.98 10.88 -0.25
C PHE A 707 -17.94 11.24 -1.38
N PHE A 708 -17.42 11.85 -2.43
CA PHE A 708 -18.25 12.24 -3.58
C PHE A 708 -18.25 11.14 -4.63
N ALA A 709 -19.32 11.09 -5.43
CA ALA A 709 -19.44 10.16 -6.56
C ALA A 709 -18.35 10.42 -7.60
N LYS A 710 -17.74 9.36 -8.13
CA LYS A 710 -16.81 9.50 -9.25
C LYS A 710 -17.58 9.77 -10.54
N PRO A 711 -17.19 10.79 -11.35
CA PRO A 711 -17.82 11.03 -12.64
C PRO A 711 -17.71 9.81 -13.56
N VAL A 712 -18.80 9.40 -14.21
CA VAL A 712 -18.82 8.24 -15.13
C VAL A 712 -17.76 8.37 -16.24
N SER A 713 -17.51 9.60 -16.72
CA SER A 713 -16.49 9.88 -17.72
C SER A 713 -15.07 9.50 -17.27
N GLN A 714 -14.84 9.41 -15.97
CA GLN A 714 -13.53 9.04 -15.36
C GLN A 714 -13.48 7.57 -14.95
N THR A 715 -14.30 6.69 -15.51
CA THR A 715 -14.39 5.27 -15.17
C THR A 715 -14.23 4.35 -16.38
N THR A 716 -13.59 4.84 -17.42
CA THR A 716 -13.37 4.11 -18.70
C THR A 716 -12.28 3.05 -18.52
N PHE A 717 -12.55 1.81 -18.95
CA PHE A 717 -11.61 0.70 -18.88
C PHE A 717 -11.79 -0.29 -20.03
N TRP A 718 -10.76 -1.12 -20.28
CA TRP A 718 -10.81 -2.20 -21.26
C TRP A 718 -11.52 -3.43 -20.70
N ASP A 719 -12.39 -4.04 -21.54
CA ASP A 719 -13.05 -5.30 -21.28
C ASP A 719 -13.14 -6.11 -22.58
N LYS A 720 -13.79 -7.27 -22.54
CA LYS A 720 -14.07 -8.13 -23.68
C LYS A 720 -15.54 -8.49 -23.73
N ASP A 721 -16.08 -8.62 -24.94
CA ASP A 721 -17.39 -9.23 -25.14
C ASP A 721 -17.33 -10.77 -25.02
N ALA A 722 -18.49 -11.42 -25.15
CA ALA A 722 -18.59 -12.87 -25.07
C ALA A 722 -17.80 -13.60 -26.18
N ALA A 723 -17.51 -12.94 -27.29
CA ALA A 723 -16.70 -13.45 -28.39
C ALA A 723 -15.19 -13.18 -28.19
N GLY A 724 -14.78 -12.53 -27.09
CA GLY A 724 -13.40 -12.17 -26.78
C GLY A 724 -12.89 -10.91 -27.50
N LYS A 725 -13.78 -10.17 -28.19
CA LYS A 725 -13.43 -8.90 -28.87
C LYS A 725 -13.27 -7.78 -27.82
N GLU A 726 -12.23 -6.99 -27.96
CA GLU A 726 -11.97 -5.85 -27.09
C GLU A 726 -13.10 -4.81 -27.18
N LEU A 727 -13.55 -4.33 -26.06
CA LEU A 727 -14.52 -3.25 -25.95
C LEU A 727 -14.17 -2.30 -24.81
N ILE A 728 -14.66 -1.08 -24.89
CA ILE A 728 -14.48 -0.04 -23.89
C ILE A 728 -15.74 0.04 -23.04
N ARG A 729 -15.58 -0.07 -21.72
CA ARG A 729 -16.67 0.03 -20.75
C ARG A 729 -16.50 1.20 -19.80
N ARG A 730 -17.61 1.53 -19.15
CA ARG A 730 -17.68 2.45 -18.01
C ARG A 730 -18.51 1.84 -16.90
N TYR A 731 -18.23 2.25 -15.67
CA TYR A 731 -19.07 1.86 -14.54
C TYR A 731 -20.45 2.49 -14.64
N PRO A 732 -21.53 1.75 -14.28
CA PRO A 732 -22.88 2.30 -14.21
C PRO A 732 -22.95 3.47 -13.21
N ALA A 733 -23.63 4.55 -13.57
CA ALA A 733 -23.83 5.71 -12.69
C ALA A 733 -24.50 5.32 -11.35
N SER A 734 -25.36 4.29 -11.37
CA SER A 734 -26.06 3.78 -10.20
C SER A 734 -25.15 3.19 -9.12
N PHE A 735 -23.90 2.83 -9.44
CA PHE A 735 -22.92 2.30 -8.47
C PHE A 735 -22.29 3.42 -7.66
N MET A 736 -22.27 4.63 -8.19
CA MET A 736 -21.59 5.77 -7.63
C MET A 736 -22.58 6.69 -6.92
N SER A 737 -22.39 6.89 -5.63
CA SER A 737 -23.21 7.79 -4.82
C SER A 737 -22.32 8.59 -3.87
N ASN A 738 -22.75 9.81 -3.56
CA ASN A 738 -22.16 10.55 -2.47
C ASN A 738 -22.43 9.83 -1.15
N ALA A 739 -21.43 9.83 -0.28
CA ALA A 739 -21.54 9.23 1.04
C ALA A 739 -20.84 10.11 2.09
N TYR A 740 -21.30 9.98 3.32
CA TYR A 740 -20.66 10.64 4.45
C TYR A 740 -20.72 9.75 5.69
N THR A 741 -19.71 9.89 6.55
CA THR A 741 -19.70 9.24 7.87
C THR A 741 -19.32 10.25 8.94
N PHE A 742 -19.81 10.03 10.15
CA PHE A 742 -19.39 10.77 11.34
C PHE A 742 -18.65 9.84 12.28
N ASP A 743 -17.50 10.29 12.75
CA ASP A 743 -16.68 9.60 13.72
C ASP A 743 -16.55 10.48 14.97
N VAL A 744 -16.73 9.86 16.14
CA VAL A 744 -16.55 10.52 17.45
C VAL A 744 -15.54 9.70 18.24
N TYR A 745 -14.44 10.33 18.64
CA TYR A 745 -13.38 9.63 19.38
C TYR A 745 -12.58 10.57 20.27
N GLY A 746 -11.89 10.02 21.25
CA GLY A 746 -11.09 10.81 22.15
C GLY A 746 -10.41 9.99 23.24
N TYR A 747 -9.87 10.68 24.22
CA TYR A 747 -9.29 10.05 25.40
C TYR A 747 -9.68 10.74 26.70
N TYR A 748 -9.58 9.97 27.79
CA TYR A 748 -9.67 10.45 29.16
C TYR A 748 -8.55 9.84 30.01
N LYS A 749 -7.72 10.66 30.64
CA LYS A 749 -6.71 10.24 31.61
C LYS A 749 -7.36 9.96 32.95
N LEU A 750 -7.56 8.68 33.23
CA LEU A 750 -8.12 8.20 34.51
C LEU A 750 -7.19 8.56 35.68
N THR A 751 -5.87 8.30 35.45
CA THR A 751 -4.79 8.70 36.34
C THR A 751 -3.65 9.34 35.53
N ARG A 752 -2.55 9.72 36.17
CA ARG A 752 -1.35 10.20 35.46
C ARG A 752 -0.77 9.15 34.49
N ASN A 753 -0.97 7.87 34.81
CA ASN A 753 -0.37 6.74 34.11
C ASN A 753 -1.38 5.92 33.32
N LEU A 754 -2.69 6.05 33.60
CA LEU A 754 -3.74 5.24 32.99
C LEU A 754 -4.65 6.11 32.12
N THR A 755 -4.74 5.79 30.83
CA THR A 755 -5.55 6.51 29.84
C THR A 755 -6.54 5.56 29.20
N LEU A 756 -7.82 5.94 29.23
CA LEU A 756 -8.88 5.32 28.45
C LEU A 756 -9.02 6.07 27.13
N ARG A 757 -9.05 5.35 26.01
CA ARG A 757 -9.39 5.87 24.67
C ARG A 757 -10.62 5.15 24.18
N ALA A 758 -11.53 5.89 23.56
CA ALA A 758 -12.72 5.32 22.97
C ALA A 758 -13.10 6.07 21.69
N GLY A 759 -13.73 5.36 20.77
CA GLY A 759 -14.25 5.94 19.54
C GLY A 759 -15.44 5.15 19.01
N ILE A 760 -16.36 5.86 18.40
CA ILE A 760 -17.48 5.33 17.62
C ILE A 760 -17.29 5.84 16.20
N TYR A 761 -17.13 4.93 15.28
CA TYR A 761 -16.89 5.22 13.86
C TYR A 761 -18.14 4.88 13.06
N ASN A 762 -18.40 5.67 12.00
CA ASN A 762 -19.65 5.62 11.25
C ASN A 762 -20.88 5.72 12.19
N LEU A 763 -20.91 6.75 13.03
CA LEU A 763 -21.90 6.96 14.11
C LEU A 763 -23.35 6.79 13.62
N LEU A 764 -23.68 7.31 12.43
CA LEU A 764 -25.01 7.25 11.84
C LEU A 764 -25.33 5.90 11.19
N ASN A 765 -24.39 4.97 11.19
CA ASN A 765 -24.50 3.66 10.56
C ASN A 765 -24.89 3.73 9.07
N ASN A 766 -24.33 4.71 8.35
CA ASN A 766 -24.56 4.87 6.91
C ASN A 766 -23.89 3.74 6.14
N GLU A 767 -24.62 3.15 5.20
CA GLU A 767 -24.07 2.22 4.21
C GLU A 767 -23.38 3.01 3.11
N TYR A 768 -22.12 2.66 2.81
CA TYR A 768 -21.38 3.35 1.78
C TYR A 768 -20.33 2.45 1.11
N LEU A 769 -20.08 2.79 -0.15
CA LEU A 769 -19.04 2.23 -1.00
C LEU A 769 -18.07 3.34 -1.34
N ARG A 770 -16.80 3.06 -1.21
CA ARG A 770 -15.76 3.96 -1.73
C ARG A 770 -15.39 3.54 -3.14
N TRP A 771 -14.88 4.49 -3.93
CA TRP A 771 -14.35 4.19 -5.26
C TRP A 771 -13.27 3.11 -5.23
N ASP A 772 -12.39 3.10 -4.21
CA ASP A 772 -11.37 2.06 -4.03
C ASP A 772 -11.95 0.64 -3.94
N ASP A 773 -13.15 0.50 -3.40
CA ASP A 773 -13.82 -0.80 -3.29
C ASP A 773 -14.48 -1.19 -4.61
N LEU A 774 -15.13 -0.23 -5.30
CA LEU A 774 -15.79 -0.47 -6.58
C LEU A 774 -14.82 -0.81 -7.70
N ARG A 775 -13.69 -0.11 -7.80
CA ARG A 775 -12.73 -0.34 -8.87
C ARG A 775 -12.06 -1.73 -8.83
N GLN A 776 -12.22 -2.47 -7.73
CA GLN A 776 -11.77 -3.86 -7.66
C GLN A 776 -12.51 -4.78 -8.65
N LEU A 777 -13.70 -4.42 -9.11
CA LEU A 777 -14.43 -5.19 -10.12
C LEU A 777 -13.66 -5.32 -11.44
N THR A 778 -12.70 -4.44 -11.71
CA THR A 778 -11.78 -4.54 -12.84
C THR A 778 -10.53 -5.39 -12.55
N ASN A 779 -10.40 -5.93 -11.33
CA ASN A 779 -9.36 -6.90 -11.03
C ASN A 779 -9.58 -8.16 -11.89
N PRO A 780 -8.54 -8.75 -12.49
CA PRO A 780 -8.67 -9.94 -13.33
C PRO A 780 -9.46 -11.10 -12.72
N ALA A 781 -9.41 -11.28 -11.39
CA ALA A 781 -10.19 -12.30 -10.70
C ALA A 781 -11.70 -12.07 -10.74
N LEU A 782 -12.13 -10.81 -10.81
CA LEU A 782 -13.55 -10.41 -10.79
C LEU A 782 -14.03 -9.97 -12.17
N LEU A 783 -13.14 -9.55 -13.05
CA LEU A 783 -13.45 -9.00 -14.38
C LEU A 783 -14.25 -10.00 -15.25
N SER A 784 -13.93 -11.30 -15.15
CA SER A 784 -14.67 -12.37 -15.85
C SER A 784 -16.16 -12.42 -15.45
N ASN A 785 -16.50 -11.93 -14.26
CA ASN A 785 -17.84 -11.89 -13.69
C ASN A 785 -18.44 -10.47 -13.67
N ILE A 786 -17.82 -9.48 -14.33
CA ILE A 786 -18.25 -8.08 -14.27
C ILE A 786 -19.68 -7.89 -14.78
N ASN A 787 -20.10 -8.68 -15.78
CA ASN A 787 -21.46 -8.66 -16.30
C ASN A 787 -22.49 -8.98 -15.23
N TYR A 788 -22.24 -9.96 -14.37
CA TYR A 788 -23.08 -10.30 -13.22
C TYR A 788 -23.28 -9.07 -12.32
N PHE A 789 -22.18 -8.43 -11.89
CA PHE A 789 -22.28 -7.25 -11.04
C PHE A 789 -23.00 -6.09 -11.71
N PHE A 790 -22.81 -5.88 -13.00
CA PHE A 790 -23.46 -4.79 -13.74
C PHE A 790 -24.96 -5.02 -13.97
N GLN A 791 -25.40 -6.27 -14.07
CA GLN A 791 -26.81 -6.63 -14.23
C GLN A 791 -27.59 -6.67 -12.92
N ASP A 792 -26.99 -7.23 -11.85
CA ASP A 792 -27.62 -7.36 -10.53
C ASP A 792 -27.68 -6.00 -9.76
N GLY A 793 -26.86 -5.03 -10.17
CA GLY A 793 -26.85 -3.70 -9.60
C GLY A 793 -26.27 -3.63 -8.18
N LYS A 794 -26.81 -2.72 -7.35
CA LYS A 794 -26.23 -2.45 -6.01
C LYS A 794 -26.28 -3.63 -5.04
N LYS A 795 -27.19 -4.59 -5.23
CA LYS A 795 -27.34 -5.73 -4.30
C LYS A 795 -26.09 -6.60 -4.27
N SER A 796 -25.52 -6.90 -5.44
CA SER A 796 -24.30 -7.70 -5.55
C SER A 796 -23.06 -6.98 -5.02
N LEU A 797 -23.13 -5.66 -4.84
CA LEU A 797 -22.03 -4.84 -4.32
C LEU A 797 -21.97 -4.78 -2.79
N SER A 798 -22.96 -5.32 -2.08
CA SER A 798 -23.03 -5.18 -0.61
C SER A 798 -21.81 -5.78 0.11
N ARG A 799 -21.14 -6.81 -0.46
CA ARG A 799 -19.90 -7.35 0.12
C ARG A 799 -18.72 -6.39 0.07
N PHE A 800 -18.74 -5.40 -0.82
CA PHE A 800 -17.69 -4.39 -0.95
C PHE A 800 -17.96 -3.14 -0.10
N THR A 801 -19.09 -3.12 0.64
CA THR A 801 -19.41 -1.99 1.52
C THR A 801 -18.40 -1.87 2.67
N ARG A 802 -18.19 -0.66 3.09
CA ARG A 802 -17.33 -0.33 4.22
C ARG A 802 -17.97 -0.73 5.58
N PRO A 803 -17.22 -0.71 6.67
CA PRO A 803 -17.72 -1.17 7.96
C PRO A 803 -19.01 -0.46 8.39
N LYS A 804 -19.89 -1.22 9.02
CA LYS A 804 -21.02 -0.71 9.83
C LYS A 804 -20.50 0.20 10.93
N ARG A 805 -21.39 0.84 11.68
CA ARG A 805 -21.01 1.50 12.92
C ARG A 805 -20.29 0.51 13.83
N TYR A 806 -19.13 0.90 14.31
CA TYR A 806 -18.33 0.09 15.23
C TYR A 806 -17.69 0.94 16.32
N ILE A 807 -17.30 0.28 17.39
CA ILE A 807 -16.65 0.87 18.56
C ILE A 807 -15.20 0.42 18.59
N SER A 808 -14.28 1.32 18.96
CA SER A 808 -12.92 1.00 19.35
C SER A 808 -12.67 1.51 20.77
N ILE A 809 -12.11 0.67 21.64
CA ILE A 809 -11.81 1.01 23.04
C ILE A 809 -10.41 0.51 23.36
N ALA A 810 -9.58 1.39 23.91
CA ALA A 810 -8.23 1.05 24.35
C ALA A 810 -7.98 1.54 25.78
N LEU A 811 -7.40 0.69 26.59
CA LEU A 811 -6.87 1.03 27.91
C LEU A 811 -5.35 0.98 27.85
N GLU A 812 -4.70 2.12 28.06
CA GLU A 812 -3.25 2.26 28.02
C GLU A 812 -2.71 2.64 29.40
N TYR A 813 -1.77 1.85 29.88
CA TYR A 813 -0.96 2.16 31.07
C TYR A 813 0.45 2.52 30.60
N LYS A 814 0.93 3.71 31.01
CA LYS A 814 2.29 4.17 30.73
C LYS A 814 2.90 4.69 32.05
N LEU A 815 4.02 4.08 32.45
CA LEU A 815 4.74 4.43 33.67
C LEU A 815 5.91 5.38 33.39
#